data_fc71f6b9a3b89b33c9de2c7f5bea7e10
#
_entry.id   fc71f6b9a3b89b33c9de2c7f5bea7e10
#
_cell.length_a   1.000
_cell.length_b   1.000
_cell.length_c   1.000
_cell.angle_alpha   90.00
_cell.angle_beta   90.00
_cell.angle_gamma   90.00
#
_symmetry.space_group_name_H-M   'P 1'
#
loop_
_entity.id
_entity.type
_entity.pdbx_description
1 polymer ?
#
loop_
_entity_poly.entity_id
_entity_poly.type
_entity_poly.pdbx_seq_one_letter_code
_entity_poly.pdbx_strand_id
1 'polypeptide(L)'
;MAWFGQILSTFDDRKEALSGIKSIDDVIEQKGFDPITNLKELRLKYPNDTITLYTGKNWEHLISSSALKALNIDVSFLPYYEKLSLENILQNLNEQTKIVNTRNTLVSTKANTLLALQGLLTKSKIEKILVVTPRELSDSPQALYEKVLKTFGKGKIVVRSSCSREDGFEKSNAGFYESVLNVDVSDKEAVLNAVKTVGASYLKADPDFDNSDEQILIQTQTENIAVCGVLFTRDINKNRPYYVINYEDDGLSDSVTAGRGGVSLRISHKADISKLPERWKNLLTAVREIQSVLSGMILDIEFAVLHDGNVVIFQVRPLAAAYKFKKNLDDADFFAGLEREKERYADFKDAYTGKTMMLSDMAFWNPAEIIGSNPKGLAYSLYKDIITARAWNEGLVPLGYKSVPHNLMYQIGNKPYISLEYSFRSLIPASLGEDMTKKLVVYYRSKLEKNLTAHDKIEFEIVFSCFDFKTDEALTELKENGFSDKEISLFRNALFDLTKDSVSRFFDILRADKKDLLSAGMTRAEIEKECSSGNVSVEQLISYIRVLLRELKLNATPHFSRQARFAFIAKSFLRTLVEKGFFTQNEAENFMLTVETVASDFQRDMNAFLNKRMSADEFNLKYGHLRSGTYDITTERYDKMDFAKSAAVKENAEEKKSGKALDNDRLQSVLDGYDFGLSAEDFQSFMKTAFEMREWFKFEFTKILSLAIECLAALGEKLGFTREDMAYLDVRDIAALSFYENDRERADFIRTLRDSRKAAFEKASLFVLPDVILNADSLDVIRIASMRPNFITEKETNGEVVFLEDEKTLDIDNKIVCVTRADPGFDWIFSNKIKGLITKYGGVASHMAIRCAEFGLPAAIGCGERIYSSLIGAKSCILDCKNGIVRREEI
;
A
#
# COMPACT_ATOMS: atom_id res chain seq x y z
N MET A 1 42.20 14.60 -2.73
CA MET A 1 40.91 14.05 -3.23
C MET A 1 41.04 12.69 -3.91
N ALA A 2 41.52 11.71 -3.26
CA ALA A 2 41.85 10.45 -3.90
C ALA A 2 41.29 9.22 -3.18
N TRP A 3 40.08 9.26 -2.67
CA TRP A 3 39.52 8.01 -2.17
C TRP A 3 38.00 8.01 -2.10
N PHE A 4 37.40 7.74 -3.26
CA PHE A 4 36.11 7.06 -3.31
C PHE A 4 36.37 5.55 -3.37
N GLY A 5 36.64 4.93 -2.23
CA GLY A 5 36.76 3.49 -2.14
C GLY A 5 35.45 2.85 -2.57
N GLN A 6 35.49 1.92 -3.54
CA GLN A 6 34.39 1.14 -4.07
C GLN A 6 33.29 1.91 -4.80
N ILE A 7 33.65 2.73 -5.78
CA ILE A 7 32.70 3.13 -6.83
C ILE A 7 32.99 2.24 -8.05
N LEU A 8 31.94 1.66 -8.61
CA LEU A 8 31.97 0.82 -9.83
C LEU A 8 32.20 1.64 -11.13
N SER A 9 32.80 2.82 -11.05
CA SER A 9 33.11 3.69 -12.17
C SER A 9 34.61 3.79 -12.39
N THR A 10 35.03 4.01 -13.62
CA THR A 10 36.43 4.22 -13.98
C THR A 10 36.97 5.55 -13.39
N PHE A 11 38.29 5.74 -13.35
CA PHE A 11 38.87 7.01 -12.97
C PHE A 11 38.43 8.15 -13.90
N ASP A 12 38.32 7.87 -15.20
CA ASP A 12 37.90 8.83 -16.20
C ASP A 12 36.47 9.31 -15.99
N ASP A 13 35.50 8.38 -15.68
CA ASP A 13 34.10 8.74 -15.34
C ASP A 13 34.03 9.68 -14.12
N ARG A 14 34.87 9.42 -13.11
CA ARG A 14 34.93 10.24 -11.89
C ARG A 14 35.60 11.59 -12.16
N LYS A 15 36.62 11.62 -13.00
CA LYS A 15 37.29 12.82 -13.42
C LYS A 15 36.37 13.75 -14.19
N GLU A 16 35.59 13.20 -15.13
CA GLU A 16 34.60 13.95 -15.90
C GLU A 16 33.51 14.53 -14.98
N ALA A 17 32.96 13.72 -14.07
CA ALA A 17 31.94 14.17 -13.10
C ALA A 17 32.47 15.28 -12.18
N LEU A 18 33.69 15.20 -11.71
CA LEU A 18 34.31 16.21 -10.84
C LEU A 18 34.69 17.47 -11.58
N SER A 19 35.15 17.35 -12.82
CA SER A 19 35.54 18.49 -13.67
C SER A 19 34.34 19.38 -14.04
N GLY A 20 33.13 18.87 -14.00
CA GLY A 20 31.91 19.65 -14.19
C GLY A 20 31.49 20.54 -13.00
N ILE A 21 32.18 20.45 -11.87
CA ILE A 21 31.89 21.24 -10.66
C ILE A 21 32.71 22.54 -10.71
N LYS A 22 32.03 23.69 -10.75
CA LYS A 22 32.66 25.03 -10.84
C LYS A 22 33.71 25.37 -9.77
N SER A 23 33.69 24.65 -8.64
CA SER A 23 34.61 24.83 -7.52
C SER A 23 35.82 23.89 -7.56
N ILE A 24 35.95 23.08 -8.63
CA ILE A 24 37.11 22.17 -8.80
C ILE A 24 37.90 22.61 -10.02
N ASP A 25 39.09 23.11 -9.77
CA ASP A 25 39.99 23.60 -10.82
C ASP A 25 40.80 22.48 -11.48
N ASP A 26 41.03 21.37 -10.76
CA ASP A 26 41.84 20.26 -11.27
C ASP A 26 41.51 18.93 -10.60
N VAL A 27 41.58 17.84 -11.36
CA VAL A 27 41.43 16.47 -10.88
C VAL A 27 42.67 15.67 -11.26
N ILE A 28 43.41 15.21 -10.25
CA ILE A 28 44.67 14.49 -10.42
C ILE A 28 44.53 13.05 -9.93
N GLU A 29 44.99 12.10 -10.73
CA GLU A 29 45.03 10.70 -10.36
C GLU A 29 46.11 10.42 -9.31
N GLN A 30 45.77 9.78 -8.21
CA GLN A 30 46.76 9.35 -7.22
C GLN A 30 47.53 8.15 -7.76
N LYS A 31 48.86 8.33 -7.86
CA LYS A 31 49.78 7.28 -8.27
C LYS A 31 50.35 6.56 -7.02
N GLY A 32 49.79 5.40 -6.72
CA GLY A 32 50.23 4.59 -5.59
C GLY A 32 49.50 4.91 -4.26
N PHE A 33 49.99 4.32 -3.16
CA PHE A 33 49.39 4.47 -1.83
C PHE A 33 49.89 5.70 -1.05
N ASP A 34 51.01 6.29 -1.44
CA ASP A 34 51.55 7.48 -0.77
C ASP A 34 51.11 8.76 -1.49
N PRO A 35 50.26 9.60 -0.86
CA PRO A 35 49.79 10.86 -1.47
C PRO A 35 50.88 11.93 -1.61
N ILE A 36 52.03 11.79 -0.97
CA ILE A 36 53.08 12.81 -0.96
C ILE A 36 53.59 13.12 -2.37
N THR A 37 53.63 12.13 -3.26
CA THR A 37 54.05 12.34 -4.65
C THR A 37 53.12 13.30 -5.37
N ASN A 38 51.83 13.11 -5.25
CA ASN A 38 50.83 14.00 -5.86
C ASN A 38 50.78 15.37 -5.21
N LEU A 39 51.03 15.44 -3.89
CA LEU A 39 51.13 16.71 -3.17
C LEU A 39 52.36 17.53 -3.59
N LYS A 40 53.45 16.87 -3.94
CA LYS A 40 54.64 17.54 -4.56
C LYS A 40 54.30 18.10 -5.94
N GLU A 41 53.62 17.33 -6.77
CA GLU A 41 53.16 17.79 -8.09
C GLU A 41 52.21 19.00 -7.98
N LEU A 42 51.26 18.95 -7.03
CA LEU A 42 50.38 20.06 -6.72
C LEU A 42 51.09 21.30 -6.27
N ARG A 43 52.09 21.17 -5.37
CA ARG A 43 52.88 22.31 -4.91
C ARG A 43 53.73 22.93 -6.03
N LEU A 44 54.22 22.13 -6.96
CA LEU A 44 54.95 22.65 -8.15
C LEU A 44 53.98 23.38 -9.10
N LYS A 45 52.78 22.92 -9.25
CA LYS A 45 51.73 23.51 -10.11
C LYS A 45 51.16 24.80 -9.51
N TYR A 46 51.05 24.86 -8.18
CA TYR A 46 50.50 26.00 -7.43
C TYR A 46 51.49 26.47 -6.35
N PRO A 47 52.59 27.10 -6.72
CA PRO A 47 53.71 27.39 -5.81
C PRO A 47 53.38 28.38 -4.70
N ASN A 48 52.46 29.32 -4.95
CA ASN A 48 52.13 30.42 -4.05
C ASN A 48 50.79 30.27 -3.35
N ASP A 49 50.01 29.21 -3.67
CA ASP A 49 48.66 29.03 -3.14
C ASP A 49 48.68 28.30 -1.79
N THR A 50 47.70 28.57 -0.95
CA THR A 50 47.47 27.80 0.26
C THR A 50 46.88 26.45 -0.15
N ILE A 51 47.58 25.36 0.16
CA ILE A 51 47.10 23.99 -0.09
C ILE A 51 46.72 23.35 1.25
N THR A 52 45.46 22.90 1.37
CA THR A 52 45.01 22.17 2.55
C THR A 52 44.61 20.76 2.14
N LEU A 53 45.16 19.76 2.78
CA LEU A 53 44.80 18.35 2.59
C LEU A 53 43.71 17.96 3.58
N TYR A 54 42.52 17.61 3.05
CA TYR A 54 41.46 17.01 3.83
C TYR A 54 41.56 15.50 3.71
N THR A 55 41.67 14.79 4.83
CA THR A 55 41.75 13.33 4.85
C THR A 55 41.10 12.73 6.10
N GLY A 56 40.73 11.44 6.06
CA GLY A 56 40.21 10.75 7.23
C GLY A 56 41.27 10.55 8.30
N LYS A 57 40.86 10.59 9.56
CA LYS A 57 41.77 10.42 10.72
C LYS A 57 42.54 9.10 10.72
N ASN A 58 42.03 8.09 10.03
CA ASN A 58 42.71 6.80 9.83
C ASN A 58 44.00 6.89 9.00
N TRP A 59 44.25 8.00 8.31
CA TRP A 59 45.46 8.25 7.51
C TRP A 59 46.53 9.05 8.26
N GLU A 60 46.24 9.54 9.48
CA GLU A 60 47.15 10.38 10.26
C GLU A 60 48.51 9.74 10.48
N HIS A 61 48.56 8.43 10.65
CA HIS A 61 49.80 7.67 10.86
C HIS A 61 50.54 7.32 9.54
N LEU A 62 49.90 7.47 8.39
CA LEU A 62 50.46 7.15 7.07
C LEU A 62 51.04 8.38 6.36
N ILE A 63 50.62 9.59 6.75
CA ILE A 63 51.04 10.83 6.11
C ILE A 63 52.14 11.47 6.94
N SER A 64 53.34 11.60 6.36
CA SER A 64 54.47 12.21 7.02
C SER A 64 54.28 13.71 7.30
N SER A 65 54.07 14.07 8.56
CA SER A 65 53.92 15.47 8.98
C SER A 65 55.13 16.34 8.61
N SER A 66 56.34 15.75 8.59
CA SER A 66 57.55 16.45 8.16
C SER A 66 57.57 16.75 6.65
N ALA A 67 57.06 15.83 5.83
CA ALA A 67 56.95 16.03 4.39
C ALA A 67 55.87 17.08 4.04
N LEU A 68 54.78 17.14 4.77
CA LEU A 68 53.72 18.13 4.61
C LEU A 68 54.25 19.56 4.95
N LYS A 69 54.96 19.68 6.08
CA LYS A 69 55.61 20.95 6.46
C LYS A 69 56.62 21.41 5.43
N ALA A 70 57.43 20.49 4.88
CA ALA A 70 58.41 20.80 3.85
C ALA A 70 57.76 21.29 2.55
N LEU A 71 56.50 20.88 2.29
CA LEU A 71 55.73 21.31 1.14
C LEU A 71 54.81 22.51 1.43
N ASN A 72 54.85 23.04 2.67
CA ASN A 72 53.92 24.07 3.15
C ASN A 72 52.44 23.73 2.86
N ILE A 73 52.03 22.54 3.32
CA ILE A 73 50.68 22.04 3.14
C ILE A 73 50.05 21.86 4.53
N ASP A 74 48.87 22.46 4.70
CA ASP A 74 48.05 22.27 5.90
C ASP A 74 47.26 20.97 5.80
N VAL A 75 46.97 20.34 6.94
CA VAL A 75 46.19 19.11 7.03
C VAL A 75 45.01 19.30 7.97
N SER A 76 43.84 18.90 7.51
CA SER A 76 42.62 18.78 8.31
C SER A 76 42.18 17.33 8.34
N PHE A 77 42.16 16.73 9.53
CA PHE A 77 41.69 15.36 9.71
C PHE A 77 40.19 15.33 10.08
N LEU A 78 39.41 14.64 9.26
CA LEU A 78 38.01 14.42 9.53
C LEU A 78 37.79 13.28 10.52
N PRO A 79 36.75 13.32 11.37
CA PRO A 79 36.44 12.27 12.33
C PRO A 79 36.28 10.88 11.69
N TYR A 80 36.68 9.84 12.41
CA TYR A 80 36.77 8.44 11.91
C TYR A 80 35.48 7.89 11.32
N TYR A 81 34.29 8.42 11.70
CA TYR A 81 32.99 7.97 11.29
C TYR A 81 32.32 8.78 10.17
N GLU A 82 32.94 9.86 9.77
CA GLU A 82 32.45 10.64 8.64
C GLU A 82 33.06 10.08 7.35
N LYS A 83 32.19 9.53 6.47
CA LYS A 83 32.60 9.28 5.09
C LYS A 83 33.03 10.60 4.50
N LEU A 84 34.23 10.62 3.89
CA LEU A 84 34.69 11.72 3.04
C LEU A 84 33.69 11.85 1.87
N SER A 85 32.58 12.54 2.11
CA SER A 85 31.68 12.95 1.04
C SER A 85 32.15 14.31 0.52
N LEU A 86 31.89 14.56 -0.74
CA LEU A 86 32.16 15.89 -1.34
C LEU A 86 31.42 16.98 -0.54
N GLU A 87 30.24 16.66 0.00
CA GLU A 87 29.44 17.55 0.85
C GLU A 87 30.14 17.91 2.15
N ASN A 88 30.78 16.95 2.85
CA ASN A 88 31.53 17.19 4.09
C ASN A 88 32.80 17.99 3.81
N ILE A 89 33.47 17.77 2.68
CA ILE A 89 34.64 18.56 2.27
C ILE A 89 34.19 19.99 1.96
N LEU A 90 33.12 20.19 1.22
CA LEU A 90 32.60 21.52 0.87
C LEU A 90 32.06 22.26 2.09
N GLN A 91 31.47 21.56 3.05
CA GLN A 91 30.99 22.12 4.31
C GLN A 91 32.14 22.62 5.18
N ASN A 92 33.22 21.85 5.33
CA ASN A 92 34.40 22.23 6.07
C ASN A 92 35.18 23.38 5.36
N LEU A 93 35.20 23.39 4.04
CA LEU A 93 35.80 24.52 3.26
C LEU A 93 34.99 25.80 3.45
N ASN A 94 33.67 25.71 3.51
CA ASN A 94 32.77 26.86 3.73
C ASN A 94 32.91 27.44 5.15
N GLU A 95 33.12 26.60 6.17
CA GLU A 95 33.37 27.08 7.55
C GLU A 95 34.72 27.80 7.72
N GLN A 96 35.76 27.36 7.02
CA GLN A 96 37.08 27.95 7.13
C GLN A 96 37.30 29.20 6.27
N THR A 97 36.63 29.32 5.13
CA THR A 97 36.91 30.41 4.18
C THR A 97 36.05 31.63 4.37
N LYS A 98 35.04 31.68 5.29
CA LYS A 98 34.05 32.77 5.32
C LYS A 98 33.54 33.17 3.90
N ILE A 99 33.56 32.23 2.98
CA ILE A 99 32.82 32.38 1.75
C ILE A 99 31.39 32.48 2.19
N VAL A 100 30.83 33.65 2.17
CA VAL A 100 29.45 33.98 2.47
C VAL A 100 28.64 32.90 1.82
N ASN A 101 27.92 32.15 2.64
CA ASN A 101 27.14 31.00 2.23
C ASN A 101 25.91 31.55 1.48
N THR A 102 26.12 32.08 0.26
CA THR A 102 25.10 32.71 -0.58
C THR A 102 23.99 31.75 -0.93
N ARG A 103 24.20 30.45 -0.72
CA ARG A 103 23.22 29.39 -1.04
C ARG A 103 22.26 29.05 0.12
N ASN A 104 22.72 29.08 1.38
CA ASN A 104 21.84 29.01 2.54
C ASN A 104 21.04 30.30 2.73
N THR A 105 21.40 31.38 2.09
CA THR A 105 20.64 32.63 2.12
C THR A 105 19.43 32.67 1.19
N LEU A 106 19.33 31.73 0.25
CA LEU A 106 18.17 31.67 -0.67
C LEU A 106 16.92 31.07 0.03
N VAL A 107 17.09 30.25 1.06
CA VAL A 107 15.98 29.64 1.81
C VAL A 107 15.88 30.30 3.17
N SER A 108 14.76 30.97 3.41
CA SER A 108 14.45 31.72 4.64
C SER A 108 12.96 31.63 4.90
N THR A 109 12.32 32.73 5.24
CA THR A 109 10.84 32.79 5.32
C THR A 109 10.20 32.51 3.95
N LYS A 110 8.93 32.14 3.91
CA LYS A 110 8.16 31.89 2.68
C LYS A 110 8.34 33.03 1.65
N ALA A 111 8.15 34.26 2.10
CA ALA A 111 8.28 35.45 1.24
C ALA A 111 9.71 35.64 0.71
N ASN A 112 10.70 35.55 1.57
CA ASN A 112 12.11 35.76 1.17
C ASN A 112 12.59 34.67 0.21
N THR A 113 12.22 33.42 0.44
CA THR A 113 12.56 32.30 -0.46
C THR A 113 11.97 32.54 -1.86
N LEU A 114 10.69 32.89 -1.95
CA LEU A 114 10.05 33.19 -3.23
C LEU A 114 10.68 34.40 -3.96
N LEU A 115 10.96 35.47 -3.22
CA LEU A 115 11.67 36.65 -3.78
C LEU A 115 13.05 36.30 -4.30
N ALA A 116 13.81 35.49 -3.56
CA ALA A 116 15.12 35.03 -3.98
C ALA A 116 15.10 34.15 -5.23
N LEU A 117 14.06 33.32 -5.40
CA LEU A 117 13.85 32.48 -6.56
C LEU A 117 13.26 33.24 -7.77
N GLN A 118 12.57 34.37 -7.52
CA GLN A 118 11.98 35.18 -8.57
C GLN A 118 13.06 35.73 -9.51
N GLY A 119 12.94 35.44 -10.78
CA GLY A 119 13.95 35.82 -11.79
C GLY A 119 15.08 34.78 -12.00
N LEU A 120 15.21 33.77 -11.14
CA LEU A 120 16.13 32.65 -11.34
C LEU A 120 15.47 31.46 -12.05
N LEU A 121 14.14 31.33 -11.93
CA LEU A 121 13.37 30.25 -12.51
C LEU A 121 12.89 30.59 -13.92
N THR A 122 13.03 29.64 -14.84
CA THR A 122 12.61 29.74 -16.25
C THR A 122 11.53 28.73 -16.61
N LYS A 123 11.38 27.67 -15.84
CA LYS A 123 10.42 26.57 -16.07
C LYS A 123 9.15 26.67 -15.22
N SER A 124 9.11 27.64 -14.33
CA SER A 124 7.95 27.96 -13.52
C SER A 124 7.85 29.45 -13.26
N LYS A 125 6.65 29.90 -12.89
CA LYS A 125 6.33 31.26 -12.54
C LYS A 125 6.14 31.39 -11.04
N ILE A 126 6.62 32.47 -10.48
CA ILE A 126 6.23 32.98 -9.16
C ILE A 126 5.39 34.22 -9.42
N GLU A 127 4.16 34.24 -8.86
CA GLU A 127 3.26 35.37 -9.01
C GLU A 127 3.85 36.65 -8.39
N LYS A 128 3.32 37.79 -8.76
CA LYS A 128 3.79 39.07 -8.22
C LYS A 128 3.60 39.10 -6.72
N ILE A 129 4.64 39.52 -6.00
CA ILE A 129 4.77 39.47 -4.53
C ILE A 129 4.93 40.87 -3.98
N LEU A 130 4.32 41.12 -2.84
CA LEU A 130 4.58 42.24 -1.96
C LEU A 130 4.71 41.75 -0.51
N VAL A 131 5.72 42.16 0.19
CA VAL A 131 5.93 41.90 1.61
C VAL A 131 5.55 43.13 2.41
N VAL A 132 4.74 42.92 3.46
CA VAL A 132 4.31 43.95 4.42
C VAL A 132 4.45 43.40 5.84
N THR A 133 4.35 44.26 6.85
CA THR A 133 4.40 43.86 8.25
C THR A 133 3.18 44.35 9.02
N PRO A 134 2.83 43.75 10.18
CA PRO A 134 1.82 44.30 11.09
C PRO A 134 2.10 45.73 11.55
N ARG A 135 3.38 46.11 11.69
CA ARG A 135 3.81 47.48 12.01
C ARG A 135 3.37 48.45 10.91
N GLU A 136 3.60 48.16 9.64
CA GLU A 136 3.16 49.04 8.55
C GLU A 136 1.63 49.28 8.58
N LEU A 137 0.86 48.24 8.93
CA LEU A 137 -0.59 48.41 9.14
C LEU A 137 -0.93 49.31 10.30
N SER A 138 -0.22 49.18 11.44
CA SER A 138 -0.45 49.99 12.65
C SER A 138 -0.04 51.45 12.45
N ASP A 139 1.10 51.68 11.79
CA ASP A 139 1.67 53.05 11.61
C ASP A 139 0.86 53.84 10.58
N SER A 140 0.47 53.26 9.46
CA SER A 140 -0.31 53.96 8.45
C SER A 140 -1.10 52.99 7.56
N PRO A 141 -2.36 52.64 7.89
CA PRO A 141 -3.21 51.79 7.04
C PRO A 141 -3.39 52.36 5.65
N GLN A 142 -3.43 53.68 5.51
CA GLN A 142 -3.59 54.33 4.19
C GLN A 142 -2.36 54.12 3.28
N ALA A 143 -1.15 54.33 3.83
CA ALA A 143 0.09 54.13 3.09
C ALA A 143 0.29 52.66 2.68
N LEU A 144 -0.07 51.73 3.58
CA LEU A 144 -0.04 50.28 3.26
C LEU A 144 -1.01 49.97 2.12
N TYR A 145 -2.24 50.46 2.18
CA TYR A 145 -3.20 50.24 1.07
C TYR A 145 -2.71 50.82 -0.26
N GLU A 146 -2.14 52.03 -0.26
CA GLU A 146 -1.56 52.67 -1.44
C GLU A 146 -0.39 51.84 -2.02
N LYS A 147 0.45 51.28 -1.16
CA LYS A 147 1.55 50.35 -1.53
C LYS A 147 0.99 49.10 -2.22
N VAL A 148 -0.10 48.51 -1.69
CA VAL A 148 -0.78 47.37 -2.31
C VAL A 148 -1.40 47.73 -3.64
N LEU A 149 -2.15 48.83 -3.69
CA LEU A 149 -2.82 49.30 -4.91
C LEU A 149 -1.81 49.64 -6.03
N LYS A 150 -0.71 50.29 -5.67
CA LYS A 150 0.40 50.59 -6.59
C LYS A 150 1.05 49.32 -7.14
N THR A 151 1.17 48.30 -6.32
CA THR A 151 1.82 47.04 -6.68
C THR A 151 0.91 46.17 -7.57
N PHE A 152 -0.34 45.96 -7.22
CA PHE A 152 -1.22 45.02 -7.91
C PHE A 152 -2.22 45.66 -8.87
N GLY A 153 -2.51 46.94 -8.70
CA GLY A 153 -3.45 47.69 -9.53
C GLY A 153 -4.90 47.25 -9.33
N LYS A 154 -5.37 46.34 -10.16
CA LYS A 154 -6.72 45.76 -10.08
C LYS A 154 -6.60 44.24 -10.06
N GLY A 155 -7.61 43.58 -9.50
CA GLY A 155 -7.71 42.10 -9.47
C GLY A 155 -7.76 41.56 -8.07
N LYS A 156 -7.61 40.26 -7.96
CA LYS A 156 -7.64 39.55 -6.67
C LYS A 156 -6.24 39.22 -6.18
N ILE A 157 -6.09 39.24 -4.88
CA ILE A 157 -4.84 38.88 -4.18
C ILE A 157 -5.12 37.85 -3.09
N VAL A 158 -4.05 37.17 -2.70
CA VAL A 158 -3.99 36.28 -1.53
C VAL A 158 -3.07 36.93 -0.50
N VAL A 159 -3.50 36.93 0.75
CA VAL A 159 -2.68 37.38 1.89
C VAL A 159 -2.36 36.15 2.73
N ARG A 160 -1.06 35.84 2.86
CA ARG A 160 -0.56 34.60 3.48
C ARG A 160 0.44 34.92 4.59
N SER A 161 0.52 34.01 5.58
CA SER A 161 1.58 34.07 6.59
C SER A 161 2.96 33.86 5.97
N SER A 162 3.96 34.50 6.56
CA SER A 162 5.39 34.33 6.25
C SER A 162 6.23 34.62 7.51
N CYS A 163 5.76 34.08 8.64
CA CYS A 163 6.39 34.27 9.92
C CYS A 163 7.72 33.51 10.02
N SER A 164 8.70 34.09 10.68
CA SER A 164 10.03 33.48 10.90
C SER A 164 9.96 32.15 11.67
N ARG A 165 8.88 31.92 12.42
CA ARG A 165 8.64 30.69 13.19
C ARG A 165 7.86 29.61 12.41
N GLU A 166 7.41 29.88 11.19
CA GLU A 166 6.61 28.96 10.37
C GLU A 166 7.47 27.89 9.68
N ASP A 167 8.58 28.31 9.08
CA ASP A 167 9.43 27.50 8.18
C ASP A 167 10.83 27.29 8.78
N GLY A 168 10.98 26.32 9.68
CA GLY A 168 12.26 25.94 10.26
C GLY A 168 12.78 24.58 9.78
N PHE A 169 14.12 24.38 9.78
CA PHE A 169 14.74 23.09 9.47
C PHE A 169 14.38 21.98 10.47
N GLU A 170 14.00 22.33 11.72
CA GLU A 170 13.72 21.34 12.77
C GLU A 170 12.23 21.09 13.00
N LYS A 171 11.38 22.09 12.77
CA LYS A 171 9.93 22.01 12.96
C LYS A 171 9.23 22.76 11.84
N SER A 172 8.17 22.19 11.32
CA SER A 172 7.24 22.84 10.39
C SER A 172 5.91 23.05 11.12
N ASN A 173 5.46 24.31 11.22
CA ASN A 173 4.16 24.70 11.73
C ASN A 173 3.16 24.96 10.58
N ALA A 174 3.25 24.17 9.51
CA ALA A 174 2.39 24.29 8.34
C ALA A 174 0.90 24.20 8.71
N GLY A 175 0.11 25.14 8.20
CA GLY A 175 -1.33 25.19 8.45
C GLY A 175 -1.75 25.80 9.80
N PHE A 176 -0.78 26.25 10.61
CA PHE A 176 -1.09 26.84 11.92
C PHE A 176 -1.56 28.30 11.81
N TYR A 177 -1.11 29.03 10.78
CA TYR A 177 -1.42 30.42 10.56
C TYR A 177 -2.43 30.61 9.44
N GLU A 178 -3.14 31.74 9.50
CA GLU A 178 -4.22 32.07 8.57
C GLU A 178 -3.72 32.49 7.19
N SER A 179 -4.54 32.24 6.18
CA SER A 179 -4.42 32.76 4.84
C SER A 179 -5.77 33.27 4.37
N VAL A 180 -5.83 34.43 3.73
CA VAL A 180 -7.06 35.03 3.23
C VAL A 180 -6.99 35.08 1.70
N LEU A 181 -7.88 34.34 1.05
CA LEU A 181 -7.97 34.20 -0.40
C LEU A 181 -9.00 35.17 -0.99
N ASN A 182 -8.95 35.38 -2.29
CA ASN A 182 -9.94 36.12 -3.07
C ASN A 182 -10.18 37.57 -2.60
N VAL A 183 -9.16 38.25 -2.07
CA VAL A 183 -9.26 39.64 -1.62
C VAL A 183 -9.21 40.56 -2.82
N ASP A 184 -10.26 41.38 -3.04
CA ASP A 184 -10.28 42.36 -4.13
C ASP A 184 -9.37 43.55 -3.80
N VAL A 185 -8.39 43.85 -4.64
CA VAL A 185 -7.46 44.96 -4.46
C VAL A 185 -8.16 46.32 -4.39
N SER A 186 -9.32 46.47 -5.03
CA SER A 186 -10.12 47.72 -5.03
C SER A 186 -10.88 47.95 -3.73
N ASP A 187 -11.08 46.91 -2.92
CA ASP A 187 -11.72 46.99 -1.63
C ASP A 187 -10.69 47.24 -0.53
N LYS A 188 -10.55 48.51 -0.12
CA LYS A 188 -9.61 48.91 0.93
C LYS A 188 -9.82 48.19 2.25
N GLU A 189 -11.09 48.07 2.68
CA GLU A 189 -11.40 47.41 3.95
C GLU A 189 -11.08 45.93 3.93
N ALA A 190 -11.40 45.24 2.82
CA ALA A 190 -11.06 43.82 2.66
C ALA A 190 -9.54 43.60 2.69
N VAL A 191 -8.75 44.44 2.02
CA VAL A 191 -7.29 44.37 2.03
C VAL A 191 -6.72 44.56 3.45
N LEU A 192 -7.14 45.62 4.16
CA LEU A 192 -6.63 45.91 5.50
C LEU A 192 -7.06 44.84 6.52
N ASN A 193 -8.29 44.35 6.43
CA ASN A 193 -8.78 43.25 7.26
C ASN A 193 -8.03 41.94 6.99
N ALA A 194 -7.73 41.62 5.74
CA ALA A 194 -6.95 40.42 5.42
C ALA A 194 -5.54 40.47 6.05
N VAL A 195 -4.85 41.61 5.94
CA VAL A 195 -3.52 41.80 6.55
C VAL A 195 -3.62 41.72 8.07
N LYS A 196 -4.65 42.33 8.69
CA LYS A 196 -4.92 42.26 10.12
C LYS A 196 -5.18 40.83 10.60
N THR A 197 -5.99 40.06 9.86
CA THR A 197 -6.33 38.67 10.20
C THR A 197 -5.09 37.78 10.18
N VAL A 198 -4.26 37.89 9.15
CA VAL A 198 -3.02 37.11 9.05
C VAL A 198 -2.04 37.51 10.15
N GLY A 199 -1.82 38.82 10.39
CA GLY A 199 -0.93 39.29 11.46
C GLY A 199 -1.41 38.86 12.87
N ALA A 200 -2.71 38.89 13.13
CA ALA A 200 -3.28 38.43 14.39
C ALA A 200 -3.12 36.92 14.60
N SER A 201 -3.07 36.12 13.51
CA SER A 201 -2.88 34.68 13.61
C SER A 201 -1.52 34.28 14.17
N TYR A 202 -0.50 35.12 14.09
CA TYR A 202 0.84 34.87 14.65
C TYR A 202 0.83 34.78 16.18
N LEU A 203 -0.13 35.42 16.83
CA LEU A 203 -0.31 35.43 18.29
C LEU A 203 -1.09 34.21 18.81
N LYS A 204 -1.64 33.36 17.93
CA LYS A 204 -2.41 32.18 18.38
C LYS A 204 -1.54 31.17 19.13
N ALA A 205 -0.28 31.03 18.75
CA ALA A 205 0.66 30.04 19.33
C ALA A 205 1.37 30.63 20.57
N ASP A 206 1.60 31.93 20.61
CA ASP A 206 2.30 32.63 21.66
C ASP A 206 1.74 34.06 21.74
N PRO A 207 0.82 34.36 22.70
CA PRO A 207 0.21 35.65 22.80
C PRO A 207 1.19 36.79 23.14
N ASP A 208 2.36 36.47 23.71
CA ASP A 208 3.39 37.44 24.10
C ASP A 208 4.43 37.65 22.99
N PHE A 209 4.25 37.03 21.83
CA PHE A 209 5.16 37.14 20.69
C PHE A 209 5.08 38.55 20.05
N ASP A 210 6.20 39.25 19.99
CA ASP A 210 6.26 40.48 19.22
C ASP A 210 6.31 40.18 17.71
N ASN A 211 5.12 40.28 17.08
CA ASN A 211 4.92 40.04 15.65
C ASN A 211 5.03 41.29 14.79
N SER A 212 5.37 42.44 15.38
CA SER A 212 5.27 43.74 14.69
C SER A 212 6.09 43.83 13.42
N ASP A 213 7.25 43.20 13.39
CA ASP A 213 8.18 43.16 12.22
C ASP A 213 8.12 41.86 11.42
N GLU A 214 7.22 40.95 11.78
CA GLU A 214 7.05 39.71 11.04
C GLU A 214 6.45 39.92 9.64
N GLN A 215 6.89 39.10 8.69
CA GLN A 215 6.48 39.24 7.30
C GLN A 215 5.07 38.71 7.05
N ILE A 216 4.29 39.44 6.28
CA ILE A 216 3.02 39.00 5.68
C ILE A 216 3.23 39.05 4.17
N LEU A 217 2.98 37.93 3.50
CA LEU A 217 3.10 37.77 2.05
C LEU A 217 1.77 38.12 1.37
N ILE A 218 1.78 39.11 0.51
CA ILE A 218 0.67 39.42 -0.40
C ILE A 218 1.09 38.99 -1.81
N GLN A 219 0.25 38.22 -2.49
CA GLN A 219 0.54 37.63 -3.78
C GLN A 219 -0.67 37.77 -4.71
N THR A 220 -0.44 37.91 -6.02
CA THR A 220 -1.54 37.85 -7.01
C THR A 220 -2.27 36.51 -6.88
N GLN A 221 -3.60 36.52 -6.86
CA GLN A 221 -4.42 35.32 -6.90
C GLN A 221 -4.24 34.62 -8.25
N THR A 222 -3.78 33.38 -8.22
CA THR A 222 -3.65 32.58 -9.45
C THR A 222 -5.02 32.09 -9.91
N GLU A 223 -5.31 32.27 -11.19
CA GLU A 223 -6.53 31.84 -11.85
C GLU A 223 -6.26 30.71 -12.85
N ASN A 224 -7.30 30.06 -13.37
CA ASN A 224 -7.23 28.99 -14.38
C ASN A 224 -6.38 27.79 -13.96
N ILE A 225 -6.45 27.41 -12.70
CA ILE A 225 -5.76 26.24 -12.13
C ILE A 225 -6.42 24.96 -12.66
N ALA A 226 -5.64 24.10 -13.30
CA ALA A 226 -6.06 22.76 -13.70
C ALA A 226 -5.83 21.74 -12.60
N VAL A 227 -4.72 21.89 -11.85
CA VAL A 227 -4.37 21.04 -10.72
C VAL A 227 -3.50 21.83 -9.74
N CYS A 228 -3.71 21.63 -8.46
CA CYS A 228 -2.83 22.18 -7.42
C CYS A 228 -2.51 21.11 -6.36
N GLY A 229 -1.44 21.35 -5.64
CA GLY A 229 -1.02 20.40 -4.63
C GLY A 229 0.32 20.70 -3.97
N VAL A 230 0.83 19.68 -3.30
CA VAL A 230 2.13 19.69 -2.63
C VAL A 230 3.01 18.60 -3.20
N LEU A 231 4.27 18.94 -3.47
CA LEU A 231 5.27 18.00 -3.95
C LEU A 231 6.43 17.92 -2.96
N PHE A 232 6.71 16.71 -2.49
CA PHE A 232 7.95 16.42 -1.77
C PHE A 232 8.97 15.83 -2.74
N THR A 233 10.20 16.33 -2.70
CA THR A 233 11.25 15.82 -3.60
C THR A 233 11.87 14.51 -3.11
N ARG A 234 11.46 14.01 -1.92
CA ARG A 234 11.73 12.64 -1.44
C ARG A 234 10.56 12.13 -0.59
N ASP A 235 10.42 10.83 -0.51
CA ASP A 235 9.41 10.20 0.34
C ASP A 235 9.73 10.44 1.84
N ILE A 236 8.76 11.02 2.54
CA ILE A 236 8.89 11.42 3.95
C ILE A 236 8.99 10.25 4.94
N ASN A 237 8.54 9.04 4.57
CA ASN A 237 8.49 7.91 5.50
C ASN A 237 9.83 7.18 5.63
N LYS A 238 10.53 6.95 4.51
CA LYS A 238 11.78 6.16 4.45
C LYS A 238 12.89 6.85 3.67
N ASN A 239 12.76 8.14 3.38
CA ASN A 239 13.72 8.93 2.59
C ASN A 239 14.07 8.30 1.23
N ARG A 240 13.07 7.68 0.57
CA ARG A 240 13.23 7.01 -0.73
C ARG A 240 13.27 8.02 -1.87
N PRO A 241 13.98 7.73 -2.97
CA PRO A 241 14.16 8.65 -4.09
C PRO A 241 12.95 8.68 -5.03
N TYR A 242 11.82 9.15 -4.50
CA TYR A 242 10.59 9.42 -5.24
C TYR A 242 10.18 10.89 -5.08
N TYR A 243 9.74 11.51 -6.16
CA TYR A 243 8.88 12.68 -6.08
C TYR A 243 7.50 12.22 -5.60
N VAL A 244 7.01 12.82 -4.53
CA VAL A 244 5.69 12.49 -3.97
C VAL A 244 4.78 13.69 -4.19
N ILE A 245 3.79 13.55 -5.06
CA ILE A 245 2.86 14.59 -5.45
C ILE A 245 1.50 14.27 -4.85
N ASN A 246 1.02 15.11 -3.94
CA ASN A 246 -0.34 15.04 -3.42
C ASN A 246 -1.13 16.17 -4.07
N TYR A 247 -2.20 15.84 -4.81
CA TYR A 247 -2.90 16.82 -5.64
C TYR A 247 -4.41 16.55 -5.70
N GLU A 248 -5.15 17.56 -6.14
CA GLU A 248 -6.56 17.50 -6.47
C GLU A 248 -6.80 17.94 -7.90
N ASP A 249 -7.71 17.25 -8.60
CA ASP A 249 -8.09 17.54 -9.97
C ASP A 249 -9.19 18.63 -10.05
N ASP A 250 -9.78 19.06 -8.92
CA ASP A 250 -10.97 19.93 -8.89
C ASP A 250 -10.66 21.43 -8.82
N GLY A 251 -9.39 21.82 -8.85
CA GLY A 251 -8.96 23.23 -8.83
C GLY A 251 -9.20 23.98 -7.52
N LEU A 252 -9.66 23.32 -6.47
CA LEU A 252 -9.87 23.92 -5.14
C LEU A 252 -8.58 23.83 -4.32
N SER A 253 -7.95 24.97 -4.08
CA SER A 253 -6.61 25.05 -3.45
C SER A 253 -6.57 24.69 -1.96
N ASP A 254 -7.71 24.63 -1.27
CA ASP A 254 -7.76 24.54 0.21
C ASP A 254 -7.87 23.11 0.74
N SER A 255 -8.24 22.15 -0.09
CA SER A 255 -8.58 20.79 0.33
C SER A 255 -7.35 19.91 0.56
N VAL A 256 -6.25 20.10 -0.17
CA VAL A 256 -5.01 19.32 0.02
C VAL A 256 -4.31 19.68 1.32
N THR A 257 -4.25 20.97 1.64
CA THR A 257 -3.65 21.47 2.89
C THR A 257 -4.48 21.10 4.11
N ALA A 258 -5.81 20.97 3.94
CA ALA A 258 -6.74 20.53 4.98
C ALA A 258 -6.87 19.00 5.14
N GLY A 259 -6.14 18.19 4.35
CA GLY A 259 -6.17 16.73 4.43
C GLY A 259 -7.46 16.06 3.92
N ARG A 260 -8.30 16.79 3.21
CA ARG A 260 -9.62 16.33 2.72
C ARG A 260 -9.52 15.79 1.30
N GLY A 261 -9.21 14.52 1.12
CA GLY A 261 -9.23 13.91 -0.20
C GLY A 261 -7.94 14.17 -1.01
N GLY A 262 -7.85 13.69 -2.23
CA GLY A 262 -6.75 13.90 -3.18
C GLY A 262 -6.06 12.60 -3.60
N VAL A 263 -5.37 12.64 -4.73
CA VAL A 263 -4.59 11.55 -5.29
C VAL A 263 -3.13 11.75 -4.89
N SER A 264 -2.45 10.66 -4.47
CA SER A 264 -1.01 10.66 -4.28
C SER A 264 -0.33 9.98 -5.47
N LEU A 265 0.61 10.66 -6.10
CA LEU A 265 1.41 10.15 -7.19
C LEU A 265 2.87 10.09 -6.73
N ARG A 266 3.49 8.93 -6.86
CA ARG A 266 4.93 8.76 -6.61
C ARG A 266 5.64 8.49 -7.92
N ILE A 267 6.67 9.28 -8.20
CA ILE A 267 7.45 9.18 -9.44
C ILE A 267 8.91 8.97 -9.06
N SER A 268 9.49 7.86 -9.51
CA SER A 268 10.91 7.56 -9.31
C SER A 268 11.77 8.70 -9.89
N HIS A 269 12.86 9.08 -9.19
CA HIS A 269 13.77 10.09 -9.72
C HIS A 269 14.39 9.69 -11.08
N LYS A 270 14.47 8.39 -11.39
CA LYS A 270 14.93 7.85 -12.67
C LYS A 270 13.82 7.60 -13.69
N ALA A 271 12.58 7.92 -13.37
CA ALA A 271 11.48 7.79 -14.33
C ALA A 271 11.73 8.63 -15.59
N ASP A 272 11.39 8.07 -16.73
CA ASP A 272 11.41 8.78 -18.01
C ASP A 272 10.25 9.78 -18.04
N ILE A 273 10.55 11.05 -17.72
CA ILE A 273 9.56 12.11 -17.67
C ILE A 273 8.94 12.42 -19.04
N SER A 274 9.56 12.01 -20.15
CA SER A 274 9.00 12.23 -21.50
C SER A 274 7.72 11.42 -21.75
N LYS A 275 7.55 10.32 -21.02
CA LYS A 275 6.36 9.45 -21.07
C LYS A 275 5.21 9.91 -20.16
N LEU A 276 5.46 10.91 -19.31
CA LEU A 276 4.45 11.41 -18.39
C LEU A 276 3.44 12.31 -19.12
N PRO A 277 2.20 12.42 -18.63
CA PRO A 277 1.28 13.47 -19.03
C PRO A 277 1.94 14.85 -18.92
N GLU A 278 1.65 15.75 -19.85
CA GLU A 278 2.32 17.05 -20.01
C GLU A 278 2.35 17.85 -18.68
N ARG A 279 1.26 17.83 -17.92
CA ARG A 279 1.16 18.51 -16.62
C ARG A 279 2.25 18.06 -15.63
N TRP A 280 2.53 16.74 -15.55
CA TRP A 280 3.53 16.20 -14.64
C TRP A 280 4.96 16.36 -15.17
N LYS A 281 5.14 16.27 -16.47
CA LYS A 281 6.41 16.56 -17.14
C LYS A 281 6.85 18.02 -16.88
N ASN A 282 5.93 18.98 -17.06
CA ASN A 282 6.21 20.40 -16.81
C ASN A 282 6.52 20.65 -15.33
N LEU A 283 5.71 20.08 -14.40
CA LEU A 283 5.94 20.20 -12.97
C LEU A 283 7.33 19.66 -12.57
N LEU A 284 7.66 18.42 -12.98
CA LEU A 284 8.95 17.83 -12.61
C LEU A 284 10.14 18.56 -13.26
N THR A 285 9.97 19.13 -14.44
CA THR A 285 10.98 19.99 -15.09
C THR A 285 11.23 21.24 -14.23
N ALA A 286 10.18 21.90 -13.75
CA ALA A 286 10.28 23.05 -12.86
C ALA A 286 10.92 22.68 -11.50
N VAL A 287 10.50 21.56 -10.91
CA VAL A 287 11.04 21.09 -9.63
C VAL A 287 12.53 20.75 -9.73
N ARG A 288 12.98 20.11 -10.81
CA ARG A 288 14.40 19.82 -11.06
C ARG A 288 15.21 21.11 -11.23
N GLU A 289 14.66 22.14 -11.86
CA GLU A 289 15.29 23.46 -11.94
C GLU A 289 15.45 24.06 -10.53
N ILE A 290 14.37 24.05 -9.70
CA ILE A 290 14.42 24.56 -8.32
C ILE A 290 15.48 23.81 -7.49
N GLN A 291 15.51 22.48 -7.57
CA GLN A 291 16.53 21.67 -6.89
C GLN A 291 17.95 22.01 -7.35
N SER A 292 18.14 22.26 -8.64
CA SER A 292 19.44 22.68 -9.18
C SER A 292 19.88 24.04 -8.63
N VAL A 293 18.97 25.01 -8.57
CA VAL A 293 19.23 26.34 -7.98
C VAL A 293 19.54 26.24 -6.49
N LEU A 294 18.85 25.36 -5.77
CA LEU A 294 19.00 25.14 -4.33
C LEU A 294 19.98 23.99 -3.99
N SER A 295 20.90 23.66 -4.90
CA SER A 295 22.01 22.73 -4.67
C SER A 295 21.57 21.30 -4.25
N GLY A 296 20.47 20.81 -4.80
CA GLY A 296 19.99 19.45 -4.54
C GLY A 296 19.27 19.26 -3.19
N MET A 297 18.84 20.35 -2.55
CA MET A 297 18.07 20.26 -1.29
C MET A 297 16.85 19.36 -1.44
N ILE A 298 16.51 18.69 -0.35
CA ILE A 298 15.24 17.95 -0.23
C ILE A 298 14.16 18.95 0.15
N LEU A 299 13.17 19.10 -0.72
CA LEU A 299 12.22 20.19 -0.70
C LEU A 299 10.78 19.72 -0.52
N ASP A 300 10.00 20.61 0.07
CA ASP A 300 8.54 20.64 0.12
C ASP A 300 8.10 21.85 -0.70
N ILE A 301 7.28 21.61 -1.75
CA ILE A 301 6.91 22.61 -2.75
C ILE A 301 5.40 22.65 -2.90
N GLU A 302 4.77 23.83 -2.66
CA GLU A 302 3.37 24.07 -3.03
C GLU A 302 3.31 24.61 -4.46
N PHE A 303 2.46 24.01 -5.29
CA PHE A 303 2.40 24.33 -6.71
C PHE A 303 0.98 24.37 -7.26
N ALA A 304 0.84 25.01 -8.41
CA ALA A 304 -0.28 24.79 -9.33
C ALA A 304 0.25 24.52 -10.75
N VAL A 305 -0.50 23.76 -11.52
CA VAL A 305 -0.36 23.68 -12.98
C VAL A 305 -1.63 24.26 -13.58
N LEU A 306 -1.47 25.21 -14.50
CA LEU A 306 -2.57 25.89 -15.17
C LEU A 306 -3.08 25.06 -16.36
N HIS A 307 -4.25 25.38 -16.87
CA HIS A 307 -4.82 24.73 -18.07
C HIS A 307 -3.95 24.88 -19.32
N ASP A 308 -3.11 25.91 -19.40
CA ASP A 308 -2.14 26.12 -20.48
C ASP A 308 -0.81 25.35 -20.29
N GLY A 309 -0.71 24.59 -19.19
CA GLY A 309 0.47 23.79 -18.84
C GLY A 309 1.56 24.54 -18.08
N ASN A 310 1.41 25.84 -17.83
CA ASN A 310 2.37 26.62 -17.03
C ASN A 310 2.33 26.21 -15.57
N VAL A 311 3.52 26.18 -14.93
CA VAL A 311 3.69 25.83 -13.52
C VAL A 311 3.84 27.10 -12.68
N VAL A 312 3.05 27.23 -11.63
CA VAL A 312 3.13 28.32 -10.64
C VAL A 312 3.59 27.75 -9.31
N ILE A 313 4.56 28.39 -8.68
CA ILE A 313 5.10 28.00 -7.36
C ILE A 313 4.56 28.93 -6.29
N PHE A 314 3.94 28.35 -5.27
CA PHE A 314 3.36 29.08 -4.14
C PHE A 314 4.25 29.08 -2.89
N GLN A 315 5.05 28.02 -2.71
CA GLN A 315 5.97 27.90 -1.60
C GLN A 315 7.10 26.92 -1.95
N VAL A 316 8.30 27.19 -1.44
CA VAL A 316 9.44 26.26 -1.47
C VAL A 316 10.11 26.32 -0.10
N ARG A 317 10.26 25.16 0.54
CA ARG A 317 10.93 25.04 1.84
C ARG A 317 11.69 23.72 1.96
N PRO A 318 12.69 23.62 2.88
CA PRO A 318 13.34 22.37 3.17
C PRO A 318 12.34 21.36 3.76
N LEU A 319 12.44 20.11 3.36
CA LEU A 319 11.61 19.03 3.92
C LEU A 319 12.19 18.57 5.27
N ALA A 320 11.76 19.17 6.36
CA ALA A 320 12.29 18.94 7.71
C ALA A 320 12.32 17.45 8.11
N ALA A 321 11.30 16.66 7.70
CA ALA A 321 11.22 15.24 7.99
C ALA A 321 12.40 14.45 7.40
N ALA A 322 12.90 14.82 6.22
CA ALA A 322 13.98 14.12 5.54
C ALA A 322 15.32 14.22 6.29
N TYR A 323 15.55 15.30 7.02
CA TYR A 323 16.80 15.53 7.78
C TYR A 323 16.86 14.78 9.12
N LYS A 324 15.77 14.13 9.53
CA LYS A 324 15.70 13.33 10.78
C LYS A 324 16.14 11.87 10.61
N PHE A 325 16.38 11.41 9.38
CA PHE A 325 16.81 10.04 9.15
C PHE A 325 18.27 9.83 9.53
N LYS A 326 18.51 8.92 10.49
CA LYS A 326 19.85 8.59 11.00
C LYS A 326 20.73 7.86 9.98
N LYS A 327 20.13 7.28 8.93
CA LYS A 327 20.85 6.51 7.90
C LYS A 327 20.35 6.93 6.52
N ASN A 328 21.22 7.46 5.70
CA ASN A 328 20.88 7.76 4.31
C ASN A 328 20.73 6.45 3.52
N LEU A 329 19.66 6.37 2.74
CA LEU A 329 19.47 5.31 1.77
C LEU A 329 20.52 5.46 0.66
N ASP A 330 21.14 4.36 0.24
CA ASP A 330 21.98 4.34 -0.96
C ASP A 330 21.08 4.34 -2.21
N ASP A 331 20.97 5.49 -2.84
CA ASP A 331 20.12 5.66 -4.02
C ASP A 331 20.57 4.78 -5.19
N ALA A 332 21.87 4.52 -5.34
CA ALA A 332 22.38 3.67 -6.42
C ALA A 332 21.97 2.20 -6.23
N ASP A 333 22.10 1.67 -5.00
CA ASP A 333 21.64 0.31 -4.67
C ASP A 333 20.11 0.19 -4.79
N PHE A 334 19.38 1.24 -4.39
CA PHE A 334 17.92 1.30 -4.54
C PHE A 334 17.50 1.20 -6.02
N PHE A 335 18.07 2.04 -6.88
CA PHE A 335 17.71 2.04 -8.31
C PHE A 335 18.17 0.77 -9.03
N ALA A 336 19.35 0.24 -8.70
CA ALA A 336 19.79 -1.04 -9.23
C ALA A 336 18.85 -2.19 -8.82
N GLY A 337 18.31 -2.12 -7.60
CA GLY A 337 17.28 -3.06 -7.13
C GLY A 337 15.97 -2.93 -7.91
N LEU A 338 15.48 -1.71 -8.09
CA LEU A 338 14.24 -1.45 -8.82
C LEU A 338 14.34 -1.88 -10.29
N GLU A 339 15.50 -1.66 -10.93
CA GLU A 339 15.72 -2.08 -12.32
C GLU A 339 15.69 -3.61 -12.47
N ARG A 340 16.32 -4.35 -11.54
CA ARG A 340 16.20 -5.81 -11.53
C ARG A 340 14.75 -6.29 -11.41
N GLU A 341 13.91 -5.59 -10.63
CA GLU A 341 12.48 -5.95 -10.54
C GLU A 341 11.72 -5.64 -11.86
N LYS A 342 12.10 -4.59 -12.61
CA LYS A 342 11.54 -4.31 -13.94
C LYS A 342 11.96 -5.38 -14.95
N GLU A 343 13.23 -5.78 -14.96
CA GLU A 343 13.72 -6.89 -15.80
C GLU A 343 12.95 -8.18 -15.49
N ARG A 344 12.82 -8.51 -14.20
CA ARG A 344 12.03 -9.66 -13.73
C ARG A 344 10.58 -9.60 -14.17
N TYR A 345 9.94 -8.44 -14.09
CA TYR A 345 8.57 -8.25 -14.57
C TYR A 345 8.49 -8.44 -16.10
N ALA A 346 9.48 -7.97 -16.85
CA ALA A 346 9.51 -8.14 -18.29
C ALA A 346 9.52 -9.61 -18.75
N ASP A 347 10.00 -10.53 -17.89
CA ASP A 347 10.00 -11.97 -18.13
C ASP A 347 8.62 -12.63 -17.87
N PHE A 348 7.70 -11.95 -17.19
CA PHE A 348 6.37 -12.48 -16.93
C PHE A 348 5.49 -12.37 -18.17
N LYS A 349 5.57 -13.40 -19.02
CA LYS A 349 4.85 -13.49 -20.30
C LYS A 349 3.61 -14.36 -20.16
N ASP A 350 2.51 -13.87 -20.70
CA ASP A 350 1.32 -14.70 -20.92
C ASP A 350 1.64 -15.79 -21.96
N ALA A 351 1.49 -17.05 -21.57
CA ALA A 351 1.82 -18.21 -22.39
C ALA A 351 0.95 -18.31 -23.67
N TYR A 352 -0.22 -17.66 -23.69
CA TYR A 352 -1.15 -17.73 -24.82
C TYR A 352 -0.94 -16.61 -25.84
N THR A 353 -0.36 -15.49 -25.43
CA THR A 353 -0.18 -14.31 -26.30
C THR A 353 1.28 -13.89 -26.47
N GLY A 354 2.18 -14.35 -25.60
CA GLY A 354 3.58 -13.92 -25.54
C GLY A 354 3.80 -12.49 -25.04
N LYS A 355 2.71 -11.76 -24.71
CA LYS A 355 2.79 -10.40 -24.17
C LYS A 355 3.10 -10.42 -22.67
N THR A 356 3.67 -9.33 -22.17
CA THR A 356 3.84 -9.16 -20.72
C THR A 356 2.47 -9.05 -20.05
N MET A 357 2.29 -9.78 -18.94
CA MET A 357 1.04 -9.86 -18.20
C MET A 357 0.73 -8.58 -17.45
N MET A 358 -0.55 -8.27 -17.31
CA MET A 358 -1.03 -7.36 -16.28
C MET A 358 -1.10 -8.10 -14.95
N LEU A 359 -0.74 -7.41 -13.87
CA LEU A 359 -0.71 -7.97 -12.52
C LEU A 359 -1.52 -7.10 -11.57
N SER A 360 -2.27 -7.72 -10.66
CA SER A 360 -3.01 -7.02 -9.59
C SER A 360 -2.77 -7.72 -8.25
N ASP A 361 -2.60 -6.94 -7.18
CA ASP A 361 -2.38 -7.45 -5.83
C ASP A 361 -3.66 -7.98 -5.16
N MET A 362 -4.83 -7.52 -5.61
CA MET A 362 -6.12 -7.86 -5.01
C MET A 362 -7.05 -8.63 -5.95
N ALA A 363 -6.59 -8.97 -7.16
CA ALA A 363 -7.40 -9.72 -8.10
C ALA A 363 -7.70 -11.13 -7.58
N PHE A 364 -8.97 -11.56 -7.78
CA PHE A 364 -9.40 -12.94 -7.64
C PHE A 364 -9.24 -13.54 -6.23
N TRP A 365 -8.04 -13.65 -5.70
CA TRP A 365 -7.73 -14.23 -4.39
C TRP A 365 -7.21 -13.24 -3.38
N ASN A 366 -7.22 -11.98 -3.71
CA ASN A 366 -6.80 -10.89 -2.82
C ASN A 366 -5.56 -11.26 -1.98
N PRO A 367 -4.39 -11.56 -2.59
CA PRO A 367 -3.21 -11.96 -1.80
C PRO A 367 -2.88 -10.91 -0.75
N ALA A 368 -3.02 -9.63 -1.07
CA ALA A 368 -2.78 -8.54 -0.13
C ALA A 368 -3.70 -8.59 1.09
N GLU A 369 -4.95 -9.04 0.93
CA GLU A 369 -5.89 -9.24 2.03
C GLU A 369 -5.48 -10.42 2.94
N ILE A 370 -5.00 -11.51 2.34
CA ILE A 370 -4.77 -12.78 3.05
C ILE A 370 -3.36 -12.86 3.65
N ILE A 371 -2.32 -12.55 2.88
CA ILE A 371 -0.92 -12.66 3.31
C ILE A 371 -0.23 -11.30 3.45
N GLY A 372 -0.95 -10.19 3.19
CA GLY A 372 -0.44 -8.82 3.27
C GLY A 372 0.33 -8.39 2.03
N SER A 373 0.66 -7.10 2.00
CA SER A 373 1.37 -6.49 0.88
C SER A 373 2.88 -6.79 0.86
N ASN A 374 3.44 -7.27 1.98
CA ASN A 374 4.85 -7.61 2.10
C ASN A 374 5.01 -8.91 2.89
N PRO A 375 4.49 -10.06 2.42
CA PRO A 375 4.63 -11.33 3.10
C PRO A 375 6.09 -11.78 3.10
N LYS A 376 6.51 -12.43 4.20
CA LYS A 376 7.79 -13.13 4.25
C LYS A 376 7.74 -14.38 3.36
N GLY A 377 8.91 -14.92 3.04
CA GLY A 377 9.07 -15.99 2.06
C GLY A 377 8.21 -17.22 2.32
N LEU A 378 8.05 -17.66 3.58
CA LEU A 378 7.27 -18.83 3.92
C LEU A 378 5.77 -18.62 3.65
N ALA A 379 5.19 -17.52 4.13
CA ALA A 379 3.79 -17.22 3.91
C ALA A 379 3.47 -17.08 2.40
N TYR A 380 4.35 -16.38 1.65
CA TYR A 380 4.22 -16.26 0.20
C TYR A 380 4.28 -17.62 -0.50
N SER A 381 5.28 -18.45 -0.17
CA SER A 381 5.48 -19.71 -0.85
C SER A 381 4.43 -20.77 -0.49
N LEU A 382 3.92 -20.79 0.74
CA LEU A 382 2.79 -21.61 1.13
C LEU A 382 1.54 -21.22 0.34
N TYR A 383 1.19 -19.93 0.32
CA TYR A 383 0.03 -19.47 -0.44
C TYR A 383 0.15 -19.83 -1.93
N LYS A 384 1.34 -19.63 -2.50
CA LYS A 384 1.62 -20.00 -3.88
C LYS A 384 1.45 -21.50 -4.12
N ASP A 385 2.07 -22.34 -3.30
CA ASP A 385 2.12 -23.80 -3.51
C ASP A 385 0.75 -24.45 -3.36
N ILE A 386 0.00 -24.07 -2.32
CA ILE A 386 -1.27 -24.73 -1.98
C ILE A 386 -2.50 -24.09 -2.60
N ILE A 387 -2.41 -22.86 -3.13
CA ILE A 387 -3.53 -22.15 -3.75
C ILE A 387 -3.25 -21.87 -5.24
N THR A 388 -2.29 -20.97 -5.53
CA THR A 388 -2.23 -20.30 -6.83
C THR A 388 -1.40 -21.02 -7.88
N ALA A 389 -0.58 -22.01 -7.48
CA ALA A 389 0.21 -22.76 -8.45
C ALA A 389 -0.67 -23.56 -9.42
N ARG A 390 -1.69 -24.27 -8.90
CA ARG A 390 -2.62 -25.06 -9.69
C ARG A 390 -3.97 -25.29 -9.01
N ALA A 391 -3.95 -25.61 -7.73
CA ALA A 391 -5.07 -26.20 -6.99
C ALA A 391 -6.38 -25.40 -7.08
N TRP A 392 -6.29 -24.08 -7.13
CA TRP A 392 -7.47 -23.23 -7.25
C TRP A 392 -8.19 -23.46 -8.60
N ASN A 393 -7.49 -23.34 -9.71
CA ASN A 393 -8.12 -23.53 -11.02
C ASN A 393 -8.60 -24.98 -11.21
N GLU A 394 -7.88 -25.96 -10.66
CA GLU A 394 -8.28 -27.38 -10.67
C GLU A 394 -9.65 -27.58 -10.00
N GLY A 395 -9.98 -26.79 -8.99
CA GLY A 395 -11.31 -26.79 -8.38
C GLY A 395 -12.42 -26.31 -9.32
N LEU A 396 -12.13 -25.41 -10.24
CA LEU A 396 -13.13 -24.82 -11.16
C LEU A 396 -13.38 -25.68 -12.41
N VAL A 397 -12.40 -26.44 -12.85
CA VAL A 397 -12.49 -27.24 -14.08
C VAL A 397 -13.68 -28.20 -14.09
N PRO A 398 -14.01 -28.93 -12.99
CA PRO A 398 -15.19 -29.81 -12.95
C PRO A 398 -16.54 -29.09 -13.07
N LEU A 399 -16.56 -27.78 -12.88
CA LEU A 399 -17.75 -26.93 -13.08
C LEU A 399 -17.88 -26.45 -14.54
N GLY A 400 -16.95 -26.81 -15.43
CA GLY A 400 -16.97 -26.43 -16.83
C GLY A 400 -16.20 -25.16 -17.17
N TYR A 401 -15.36 -24.64 -16.28
CA TYR A 401 -14.44 -23.55 -16.56
C TYR A 401 -13.16 -24.01 -17.25
N LYS A 402 -12.47 -23.10 -17.95
CA LYS A 402 -11.21 -23.41 -18.62
C LYS A 402 -10.09 -23.79 -17.64
N SER A 403 -9.32 -24.77 -18.03
CA SER A 403 -8.07 -25.10 -17.36
C SER A 403 -6.97 -24.07 -17.69
N VAL A 404 -6.29 -23.61 -16.67
CA VAL A 404 -5.10 -22.74 -16.75
C VAL A 404 -3.95 -23.44 -16.03
N PRO A 405 -3.13 -24.23 -16.73
CA PRO A 405 -2.07 -25.04 -16.12
C PRO A 405 -0.83 -24.21 -15.75
N HIS A 406 -1.01 -22.94 -15.47
CA HIS A 406 0.03 -21.98 -15.13
C HIS A 406 -0.16 -21.44 -13.73
N ASN A 407 0.94 -21.05 -13.12
CA ASN A 407 0.89 -20.36 -11.84
C ASN A 407 0.17 -19.00 -11.97
N LEU A 408 -0.76 -18.73 -11.07
CA LEU A 408 -1.54 -17.49 -11.09
C LEU A 408 -0.82 -16.34 -10.37
N MET A 409 0.12 -16.60 -9.43
CA MET A 409 0.71 -15.58 -8.58
C MET A 409 2.20 -15.38 -8.84
N TYR A 410 2.59 -14.12 -8.97
CA TYR A 410 3.94 -13.64 -9.20
C TYR A 410 4.36 -12.70 -8.08
N GLN A 411 5.64 -12.41 -7.95
CA GLN A 411 6.18 -11.50 -6.92
C GLN A 411 7.06 -10.46 -7.59
N ILE A 412 6.83 -9.19 -7.25
CA ILE A 412 7.72 -8.07 -7.55
C ILE A 412 8.13 -7.44 -6.21
N GLY A 413 9.42 -7.30 -5.98
CA GLY A 413 9.93 -7.02 -4.65
C GLY A 413 9.40 -8.02 -3.63
N ASN A 414 8.77 -7.54 -2.56
CA ASN A 414 8.09 -8.40 -1.58
C ASN A 414 6.57 -8.51 -1.83
N LYS A 415 6.02 -7.78 -2.80
CA LYS A 415 4.56 -7.71 -3.02
C LYS A 415 4.09 -8.85 -3.91
N PRO A 416 3.08 -9.63 -3.50
CA PRO A 416 2.46 -10.66 -4.32
C PRO A 416 1.46 -10.04 -5.31
N TYR A 417 1.37 -10.58 -6.50
CA TYR A 417 0.47 -10.17 -7.57
C TYR A 417 -0.14 -11.36 -8.28
N ILE A 418 -1.38 -11.24 -8.70
CA ILE A 418 -2.09 -12.22 -9.52
C ILE A 418 -2.07 -11.79 -11.00
N SER A 419 -1.80 -12.74 -11.91
CA SER A 419 -1.97 -12.54 -13.36
C SER A 419 -3.44 -12.33 -13.70
N LEU A 420 -3.74 -11.19 -14.30
CA LEU A 420 -5.09 -10.86 -14.72
C LEU A 420 -5.55 -11.70 -15.93
N GLU A 421 -4.67 -11.91 -16.90
CA GLU A 421 -4.99 -12.72 -18.09
C GLU A 421 -5.33 -14.17 -17.73
N TYR A 422 -4.56 -14.78 -16.82
CA TYR A 422 -4.83 -16.12 -16.34
C TYR A 422 -6.10 -16.19 -15.49
N SER A 423 -6.35 -15.18 -14.67
CA SER A 423 -7.59 -15.06 -13.87
C SER A 423 -8.82 -14.93 -14.77
N PHE A 424 -8.77 -14.06 -15.78
CA PHE A 424 -9.87 -13.91 -16.74
C PHE A 424 -10.14 -15.22 -17.46
N ARG A 425 -9.08 -15.87 -17.96
CA ARG A 425 -9.20 -17.15 -18.67
C ARG A 425 -9.82 -18.24 -17.80
N SER A 426 -9.46 -18.30 -16.51
CA SER A 426 -9.94 -19.32 -15.58
C SER A 426 -11.43 -19.21 -15.27
N LEU A 427 -12.08 -18.10 -15.62
CA LEU A 427 -13.51 -17.85 -15.41
C LEU A 427 -14.34 -17.92 -16.71
N ILE A 428 -13.73 -18.26 -17.83
CA ILE A 428 -14.39 -18.44 -19.12
C ILE A 428 -14.90 -19.89 -19.25
N PRO A 429 -16.12 -20.15 -19.78
CA PRO A 429 -16.59 -21.49 -20.05
C PRO A 429 -15.66 -22.28 -20.97
N ALA A 430 -15.36 -23.53 -20.61
CA ALA A 430 -14.47 -24.40 -21.37
C ALA A 430 -15.03 -24.77 -22.75
N SER A 431 -16.35 -24.73 -22.92
CA SER A 431 -17.05 -24.98 -24.19
C SER A 431 -16.73 -23.95 -25.28
N LEU A 432 -16.22 -22.78 -24.91
CA LEU A 432 -15.85 -21.73 -25.88
C LEU A 432 -14.50 -22.04 -26.54
N GLY A 433 -14.42 -21.85 -27.85
CA GLY A 433 -13.19 -21.96 -28.63
C GLY A 433 -12.13 -20.94 -28.21
N GLU A 434 -10.89 -21.20 -28.61
CA GLU A 434 -9.73 -20.40 -28.21
C GLU A 434 -9.78 -18.95 -28.76
N ASP A 435 -10.30 -18.76 -29.97
CA ASP A 435 -10.43 -17.41 -30.56
C ASP A 435 -11.39 -16.52 -29.75
N MET A 436 -12.54 -17.09 -29.35
CA MET A 436 -13.50 -16.39 -28.49
C MET A 436 -12.88 -16.09 -27.11
N THR A 437 -12.14 -17.04 -26.56
CA THR A 437 -11.44 -16.87 -25.30
C THR A 437 -10.44 -15.71 -25.36
N LYS A 438 -9.60 -15.66 -26.39
CA LYS A 438 -8.63 -14.56 -26.59
C LYS A 438 -9.33 -13.21 -26.71
N LYS A 439 -10.42 -13.17 -27.48
CA LYS A 439 -11.21 -11.94 -27.68
C LYS A 439 -11.82 -11.44 -26.37
N LEU A 440 -12.37 -12.33 -25.54
CA LEU A 440 -12.89 -11.99 -24.21
C LEU A 440 -11.78 -11.51 -23.26
N VAL A 441 -10.63 -12.18 -23.20
CA VAL A 441 -9.50 -11.76 -22.36
C VAL A 441 -9.01 -10.35 -22.75
N VAL A 442 -8.90 -10.06 -24.04
CA VAL A 442 -8.53 -8.72 -24.54
C VAL A 442 -9.57 -7.67 -24.13
N TYR A 443 -10.85 -8.03 -24.26
CA TYR A 443 -11.95 -7.14 -23.83
C TYR A 443 -11.90 -6.86 -22.33
N TYR A 444 -11.79 -7.88 -21.46
CA TYR A 444 -11.72 -7.72 -20.03
C TYR A 444 -10.50 -6.90 -19.60
N ARG A 445 -9.37 -7.11 -20.25
CA ARG A 445 -8.18 -6.29 -20.04
C ARG A 445 -8.46 -4.82 -20.33
N SER A 446 -9.03 -4.52 -21.49
CA SER A 446 -9.37 -3.13 -21.89
C SER A 446 -10.42 -2.51 -20.96
N LYS A 447 -11.40 -3.29 -20.50
CA LYS A 447 -12.43 -2.84 -19.55
C LYS A 447 -11.79 -2.46 -18.21
N LEU A 448 -10.87 -3.27 -17.70
CA LEU A 448 -10.15 -2.98 -16.46
C LEU A 448 -9.17 -1.79 -16.61
N GLU A 449 -8.47 -1.67 -17.74
CA GLU A 449 -7.57 -0.54 -18.01
C GLU A 449 -8.30 0.81 -17.94
N LYS A 450 -9.58 0.85 -18.33
CA LYS A 450 -10.45 2.04 -18.23
C LYS A 450 -10.92 2.33 -16.80
N ASN A 451 -10.95 1.32 -15.93
CA ASN A 451 -11.40 1.44 -14.54
C ASN A 451 -10.54 0.59 -13.60
N LEU A 452 -9.32 1.04 -13.33
CA LEU A 452 -8.36 0.30 -12.49
C LEU A 452 -8.84 0.13 -11.04
N THR A 453 -9.79 0.94 -10.56
CA THR A 453 -10.35 0.80 -9.22
C THR A 453 -11.23 -0.44 -9.04
N ALA A 454 -11.58 -1.11 -10.15
CA ALA A 454 -12.33 -2.36 -10.12
C ALA A 454 -11.43 -3.63 -10.03
N HIS A 455 -10.12 -3.47 -9.81
CA HIS A 455 -9.18 -4.61 -9.76
C HIS A 455 -9.44 -5.57 -8.58
N ASP A 456 -10.12 -5.14 -7.55
CA ASP A 456 -10.58 -5.95 -6.40
C ASP A 456 -12.00 -6.53 -6.59
N LYS A 457 -12.70 -6.15 -7.67
CA LYS A 457 -14.09 -6.53 -7.97
C LYS A 457 -14.25 -7.23 -9.31
N ILE A 458 -13.18 -7.83 -9.80
CA ILE A 458 -13.09 -8.42 -11.14
C ILE A 458 -14.26 -9.36 -11.44
N GLU A 459 -14.63 -10.21 -10.51
CA GLU A 459 -15.70 -11.22 -10.71
C GLU A 459 -17.10 -10.63 -10.85
N PHE A 460 -17.30 -9.38 -10.41
CA PHE A 460 -18.62 -8.74 -10.42
C PHE A 460 -18.74 -7.57 -11.39
N GLU A 461 -17.61 -6.91 -11.71
CA GLU A 461 -17.62 -5.69 -12.52
C GLU A 461 -16.91 -5.84 -13.86
N ILE A 462 -15.96 -6.77 -13.98
CA ILE A 462 -15.13 -6.92 -15.18
C ILE A 462 -15.52 -8.14 -16.00
N VAL A 463 -15.60 -9.31 -15.37
CA VAL A 463 -15.74 -10.61 -16.03
C VAL A 463 -17.18 -11.13 -15.92
N PHE A 464 -17.70 -11.66 -17.03
CA PHE A 464 -18.89 -12.48 -17.00
C PHE A 464 -18.52 -13.91 -16.64
N SER A 465 -18.69 -14.28 -15.38
CA SER A 465 -18.19 -15.55 -14.85
C SER A 465 -19.27 -16.63 -14.67
N CYS A 466 -20.54 -16.25 -14.70
CA CYS A 466 -21.71 -17.13 -14.65
C CYS A 466 -22.90 -16.44 -15.29
N PHE A 467 -23.95 -17.19 -15.57
CA PHE A 467 -25.24 -16.63 -15.91
C PHE A 467 -25.94 -16.12 -14.64
N ASP A 468 -26.59 -14.97 -14.73
CA ASP A 468 -27.52 -14.43 -13.74
C ASP A 468 -28.69 -13.70 -14.46
N PHE A 469 -29.63 -13.16 -13.69
CA PHE A 469 -30.86 -12.58 -14.25
C PHE A 469 -30.65 -11.24 -14.97
N LYS A 470 -29.44 -10.67 -14.96
CA LYS A 470 -29.03 -9.47 -15.73
C LYS A 470 -28.08 -9.77 -16.89
N THR A 471 -27.72 -11.02 -17.07
CA THR A 471 -26.70 -11.41 -18.09
C THR A 471 -27.10 -10.94 -19.49
N ASP A 472 -28.37 -11.08 -19.90
CA ASP A 472 -28.82 -10.68 -21.23
C ASP A 472 -28.68 -9.17 -21.46
N GLU A 473 -28.92 -8.36 -20.45
CA GLU A 473 -28.75 -6.90 -20.50
C GLU A 473 -27.26 -6.53 -20.50
N ALA A 474 -26.50 -7.16 -19.60
CA ALA A 474 -25.07 -6.86 -19.43
C ALA A 474 -24.24 -7.24 -20.67
N LEU A 475 -24.58 -8.33 -21.36
CA LEU A 475 -23.87 -8.75 -22.58
C LEU A 475 -24.05 -7.80 -23.78
N THR A 476 -25.02 -6.86 -23.72
CA THR A 476 -25.17 -5.83 -24.78
C THR A 476 -23.95 -4.95 -24.94
N GLU A 477 -23.17 -4.72 -23.89
CA GLU A 477 -21.93 -3.97 -23.94
C GLU A 477 -20.88 -4.59 -24.88
N LEU A 478 -20.94 -5.91 -25.09
CA LEU A 478 -20.03 -6.63 -25.98
C LEU A 478 -20.20 -6.20 -27.45
N LYS A 479 -21.43 -5.81 -27.85
CA LYS A 479 -21.71 -5.36 -29.22
C LYS A 479 -20.92 -4.08 -29.55
N GLU A 480 -20.90 -3.15 -28.63
CA GLU A 480 -20.13 -1.89 -28.74
C GLU A 480 -18.61 -2.14 -28.75
N ASN A 481 -18.17 -3.30 -28.25
CA ASN A 481 -16.78 -3.72 -28.18
C ASN A 481 -16.39 -4.74 -29.28
N GLY A 482 -17.15 -4.78 -30.39
CA GLY A 482 -16.79 -5.51 -31.61
C GLY A 482 -17.15 -7.00 -31.61
N PHE A 483 -18.07 -7.45 -30.74
CA PHE A 483 -18.61 -8.81 -30.79
C PHE A 483 -19.87 -8.86 -31.66
N SER A 484 -19.98 -9.85 -32.51
CA SER A 484 -21.17 -10.12 -33.32
C SER A 484 -22.30 -10.71 -32.47
N ASP A 485 -23.56 -10.53 -32.92
CA ASP A 485 -24.72 -11.12 -32.26
C ASP A 485 -24.61 -12.64 -32.13
N LYS A 486 -23.96 -13.32 -33.09
CA LYS A 486 -23.69 -14.77 -33.02
C LYS A 486 -22.69 -15.12 -31.90
N GLU A 487 -21.63 -14.35 -31.75
CA GLU A 487 -20.64 -14.55 -30.67
C GLU A 487 -21.27 -14.28 -29.29
N ILE A 488 -22.09 -13.23 -29.19
CA ILE A 488 -22.81 -12.89 -27.93
C ILE A 488 -23.77 -14.02 -27.56
N SER A 489 -24.57 -14.52 -28.51
CA SER A 489 -25.48 -15.63 -28.28
C SER A 489 -24.73 -16.92 -27.89
N LEU A 490 -23.62 -17.22 -28.55
CA LEU A 490 -22.76 -18.36 -28.20
C LEU A 490 -22.25 -18.23 -26.75
N PHE A 491 -21.76 -17.08 -26.38
CA PHE A 491 -21.24 -16.82 -25.04
C PHE A 491 -22.34 -16.87 -23.97
N ARG A 492 -23.46 -16.24 -24.24
CA ARG A 492 -24.66 -16.28 -23.38
C ARG A 492 -25.07 -17.73 -23.08
N ASN A 493 -25.19 -18.56 -24.12
CA ASN A 493 -25.56 -19.97 -23.96
C ASN A 493 -24.52 -20.76 -23.19
N ALA A 494 -23.24 -20.54 -23.47
CA ALA A 494 -22.14 -21.17 -22.71
C ALA A 494 -22.17 -20.83 -21.22
N LEU A 495 -22.46 -19.58 -20.86
CA LEU A 495 -22.62 -19.16 -19.45
C LEU A 495 -23.88 -19.81 -18.83
N PHE A 496 -25.00 -19.83 -19.55
CA PHE A 496 -26.23 -20.43 -19.09
C PHE A 496 -26.07 -21.93 -18.82
N ASP A 497 -25.56 -22.68 -19.79
CA ASP A 497 -25.36 -24.12 -19.69
C ASP A 497 -24.40 -24.48 -18.56
N LEU A 498 -23.26 -23.77 -18.44
CA LEU A 498 -22.30 -23.94 -17.35
C LEU A 498 -22.96 -23.72 -15.98
N THR A 499 -23.73 -22.66 -15.85
CA THR A 499 -24.35 -22.28 -14.57
C THR A 499 -25.47 -23.24 -14.20
N LYS A 500 -26.35 -23.57 -15.14
CA LYS A 500 -27.46 -24.52 -14.96
C LYS A 500 -26.92 -25.91 -14.58
N ASP A 501 -25.91 -26.44 -15.30
CA ASP A 501 -25.29 -27.73 -15.01
C ASP A 501 -24.62 -27.73 -13.61
N SER A 502 -23.88 -26.67 -13.29
CA SER A 502 -23.21 -26.53 -11.99
C SER A 502 -24.19 -26.54 -10.84
N VAL A 503 -25.28 -25.76 -10.93
CA VAL A 503 -26.30 -25.65 -9.87
C VAL A 503 -27.08 -26.97 -9.74
N SER A 504 -27.46 -27.61 -10.85
CA SER A 504 -28.19 -28.89 -10.80
C SER A 504 -27.40 -30.02 -10.17
N ARG A 505 -26.08 -30.05 -10.34
CA ARG A 505 -25.18 -31.05 -9.74
C ARG A 505 -24.62 -30.67 -8.39
N PHE A 506 -24.98 -29.52 -7.84
CA PHE A 506 -24.38 -28.96 -6.62
C PHE A 506 -24.34 -29.95 -5.45
N PHE A 507 -25.46 -30.58 -5.09
CA PHE A 507 -25.52 -31.46 -3.92
C PHE A 507 -24.71 -32.75 -4.09
N ASP A 508 -24.57 -33.27 -5.32
CA ASP A 508 -23.73 -34.44 -5.59
C ASP A 508 -22.26 -34.08 -5.48
N ILE A 509 -21.85 -32.93 -6.05
CA ILE A 509 -20.50 -32.40 -5.94
C ILE A 509 -20.14 -32.12 -4.47
N LEU A 510 -21.03 -31.47 -3.74
CA LEU A 510 -20.85 -31.19 -2.32
C LEU A 510 -20.62 -32.47 -1.50
N ARG A 511 -21.37 -33.53 -1.79
CA ARG A 511 -21.23 -34.81 -1.08
C ARG A 511 -19.85 -35.43 -1.32
N ALA A 512 -19.37 -35.39 -2.57
CA ALA A 512 -18.03 -35.88 -2.94
C ALA A 512 -16.94 -35.02 -2.29
N ASP A 513 -17.01 -33.70 -2.40
CA ASP A 513 -16.06 -32.76 -1.82
C ASP A 513 -15.94 -32.91 -0.29
N LYS A 514 -17.08 -33.05 0.41
CA LYS A 514 -17.09 -33.32 1.86
C LYS A 514 -16.38 -34.60 2.22
N LYS A 515 -16.60 -35.68 1.47
CA LYS A 515 -15.95 -36.97 1.71
C LYS A 515 -14.43 -36.87 1.62
N ASP A 516 -13.91 -36.21 0.60
CA ASP A 516 -12.47 -36.07 0.37
C ASP A 516 -11.83 -35.18 1.43
N LEU A 517 -12.44 -34.05 1.77
CA LEU A 517 -11.96 -33.17 2.81
C LEU A 517 -11.97 -33.81 4.20
N LEU A 518 -12.99 -34.58 4.53
CA LEU A 518 -13.05 -35.33 5.80
C LEU A 518 -11.96 -36.41 5.86
N SER A 519 -11.63 -37.08 4.73
CA SER A 519 -10.51 -38.02 4.67
C SER A 519 -9.17 -37.32 4.95
N ALA A 520 -8.94 -36.14 4.36
CA ALA A 520 -7.77 -35.30 4.67
C ALA A 520 -7.74 -34.87 6.15
N GLY A 521 -8.91 -34.60 6.71
CA GLY A 521 -9.10 -34.31 8.13
C GLY A 521 -8.72 -35.47 9.07
N MET A 522 -8.98 -36.71 8.66
CA MET A 522 -8.52 -37.89 9.42
C MET A 522 -7.01 -38.03 9.40
N THR A 523 -6.38 -37.89 8.22
CA THR A 523 -4.89 -37.86 8.10
C THR A 523 -4.28 -36.77 8.97
N ARG A 524 -4.87 -35.57 8.98
CA ARG A 524 -4.45 -34.48 9.87
C ARG A 524 -4.53 -34.89 11.35
N ALA A 525 -5.65 -35.50 11.78
CA ALA A 525 -5.88 -35.88 13.17
C ALA A 525 -4.87 -36.95 13.64
N GLU A 526 -4.51 -37.90 12.78
CA GLU A 526 -3.47 -38.91 13.09
C GLU A 526 -2.12 -38.23 13.30
N ILE A 527 -1.69 -37.34 12.39
CA ILE A 527 -0.43 -36.59 12.53
C ILE A 527 -0.43 -35.73 13.80
N GLU A 528 -1.54 -35.04 14.10
CA GLU A 528 -1.67 -34.20 15.30
C GLU A 528 -1.52 -35.00 16.56
N LYS A 529 -2.09 -36.21 16.61
CA LYS A 529 -1.94 -37.16 17.74
C LYS A 529 -0.48 -37.60 17.91
N GLU A 530 0.21 -37.91 16.82
CA GLU A 530 1.62 -38.28 16.85
C GLU A 530 2.49 -37.11 17.32
N CYS A 531 2.26 -35.92 16.83
CA CYS A 531 2.97 -34.70 17.27
C CYS A 531 2.75 -34.42 18.76
N SER A 532 1.55 -34.67 19.28
CA SER A 532 1.22 -34.47 20.70
C SER A 532 1.95 -35.47 21.64
N SER A 533 2.49 -36.57 21.11
CA SER A 533 3.28 -37.53 21.90
C SER A 533 4.66 -37.01 22.35
N GLY A 534 5.13 -35.91 21.76
CA GLY A 534 6.38 -35.22 22.10
C GLY A 534 7.67 -35.86 21.58
N ASN A 535 7.62 -37.03 20.92
CA ASN A 535 8.80 -37.77 20.46
C ASN A 535 8.91 -37.92 18.94
N VAL A 536 8.74 -36.77 18.21
CA VAL A 536 8.78 -36.73 16.75
C VAL A 536 10.17 -36.33 16.27
N SER A 537 10.78 -37.07 15.35
CA SER A 537 12.09 -36.74 14.78
C SER A 537 11.99 -35.62 13.71
N VAL A 538 13.14 -35.07 13.30
CA VAL A 538 13.24 -34.10 12.18
C VAL A 538 12.71 -34.71 10.89
N GLU A 539 13.07 -35.96 10.59
CA GLU A 539 12.61 -36.68 9.39
C GLU A 539 11.09 -36.90 9.40
N GLN A 540 10.51 -37.23 10.54
CA GLN A 540 9.07 -37.37 10.69
C GLN A 540 8.35 -36.03 10.44
N LEU A 541 8.86 -34.91 11.03
CA LEU A 541 8.30 -33.59 10.80
C LEU A 541 8.34 -33.21 9.31
N ILE A 542 9.46 -33.44 8.62
CA ILE A 542 9.56 -33.20 7.17
C ILE A 542 8.52 -34.04 6.40
N SER A 543 8.35 -35.32 6.80
CA SER A 543 7.35 -36.20 6.20
C SER A 543 5.93 -35.71 6.44
N TYR A 544 5.59 -35.33 7.68
CA TYR A 544 4.26 -34.82 8.03
C TYR A 544 3.92 -33.54 7.26
N ILE A 545 4.86 -32.59 7.20
CA ILE A 545 4.70 -31.36 6.41
C ILE A 545 4.37 -31.71 4.94
N ARG A 546 5.10 -32.64 4.33
CA ARG A 546 4.84 -33.07 2.94
C ARG A 546 3.47 -33.69 2.76
N VAL A 547 3.05 -34.56 3.68
CA VAL A 547 1.72 -35.20 3.65
C VAL A 547 0.63 -34.12 3.77
N LEU A 548 0.71 -33.23 4.78
CA LEU A 548 -0.28 -32.16 5.00
C LEU A 548 -0.36 -31.21 3.80
N LEU A 549 0.76 -30.81 3.21
CA LEU A 549 0.75 -29.97 2.01
C LEU A 549 0.19 -30.70 0.79
N ARG A 550 0.38 -32.01 0.69
CA ARG A 550 -0.26 -32.81 -0.35
C ARG A 550 -1.78 -32.87 -0.17
N GLU A 551 -2.25 -33.13 1.06
CA GLU A 551 -3.68 -33.14 1.36
C GLU A 551 -4.33 -31.78 1.07
N LEU A 552 -3.67 -30.67 1.44
CA LEU A 552 -4.12 -29.33 1.10
C LEU A 552 -4.29 -29.14 -0.42
N LYS A 553 -3.31 -29.57 -1.23
CA LYS A 553 -3.33 -29.41 -2.67
C LYS A 553 -4.32 -30.30 -3.42
N LEU A 554 -4.58 -31.50 -2.93
CA LEU A 554 -5.41 -32.47 -3.64
C LEU A 554 -6.84 -32.52 -3.10
N ASN A 555 -6.99 -32.47 -1.77
CA ASN A 555 -8.24 -32.83 -1.10
C ASN A 555 -8.87 -31.64 -0.31
N ALA A 556 -8.22 -30.48 -0.23
CA ALA A 556 -8.77 -29.33 0.48
C ALA A 556 -8.94 -28.11 -0.44
N THR A 557 -7.87 -27.56 -1.02
CA THR A 557 -7.94 -26.33 -1.81
C THR A 557 -8.84 -26.43 -3.04
N PRO A 558 -8.81 -27.50 -3.87
CA PRO A 558 -9.69 -27.60 -5.03
C PRO A 558 -11.18 -27.61 -4.63
N HIS A 559 -11.49 -28.29 -3.53
CA HIS A 559 -12.87 -28.37 -3.04
C HIS A 559 -13.31 -27.03 -2.45
N PHE A 560 -12.46 -26.38 -1.66
CA PHE A 560 -12.73 -25.02 -1.16
C PHE A 560 -12.93 -24.04 -2.32
N SER A 561 -12.08 -24.05 -3.35
CA SER A 561 -12.21 -23.24 -4.54
C SER A 561 -13.56 -23.42 -5.22
N ARG A 562 -14.01 -24.67 -5.35
CA ARG A 562 -15.27 -25.04 -5.98
C ARG A 562 -16.46 -24.55 -5.15
N GLN A 563 -16.44 -24.74 -3.84
CA GLN A 563 -17.51 -24.28 -2.97
C GLN A 563 -17.56 -22.74 -2.87
N ALA A 564 -16.39 -22.07 -2.93
CA ALA A 564 -16.35 -20.63 -3.07
C ALA A 564 -16.99 -20.17 -4.38
N ARG A 565 -16.74 -20.86 -5.51
CA ARG A 565 -17.39 -20.53 -6.79
C ARG A 565 -18.90 -20.65 -6.74
N PHE A 566 -19.45 -21.70 -6.11
CA PHE A 566 -20.88 -21.84 -5.88
C PHE A 566 -21.47 -20.68 -5.05
N ALA A 567 -20.79 -20.26 -4.00
CA ALA A 567 -21.21 -19.10 -3.21
C ALA A 567 -21.20 -17.79 -4.02
N PHE A 568 -20.24 -17.61 -4.93
CA PHE A 568 -20.22 -16.44 -5.85
C PHE A 568 -21.40 -16.50 -6.84
N ILE A 569 -21.72 -17.67 -7.39
CA ILE A 569 -22.91 -17.86 -8.26
C ILE A 569 -24.19 -17.54 -7.47
N ALA A 570 -24.32 -18.06 -6.26
CA ALA A 570 -25.49 -17.78 -5.39
C ALA A 570 -25.60 -16.27 -5.07
N LYS A 571 -24.47 -15.60 -4.80
CA LYS A 571 -24.44 -14.15 -4.56
C LYS A 571 -24.86 -13.35 -5.80
N SER A 572 -24.41 -13.76 -7.01
CA SER A 572 -24.80 -13.13 -8.27
C SER A 572 -26.32 -13.25 -8.48
N PHE A 573 -26.89 -14.42 -8.22
CA PHE A 573 -28.35 -14.62 -8.30
C PHE A 573 -29.09 -13.73 -7.30
N LEU A 574 -28.71 -13.76 -6.02
CA LEU A 574 -29.40 -12.97 -4.99
C LEU A 574 -29.34 -11.47 -5.29
N ARG A 575 -28.17 -10.97 -5.72
CA ARG A 575 -27.99 -9.58 -6.13
C ARG A 575 -28.90 -9.22 -7.31
N THR A 576 -28.92 -10.05 -8.36
CA THR A 576 -29.67 -9.72 -9.57
C THR A 576 -31.18 -9.92 -9.41
N LEU A 577 -31.65 -10.76 -8.48
CA LEU A 577 -33.07 -10.80 -8.05
C LEU A 577 -33.53 -9.45 -7.49
N VAL A 578 -32.65 -8.77 -6.71
CA VAL A 578 -32.94 -7.44 -6.16
C VAL A 578 -32.83 -6.37 -7.24
N GLU A 579 -31.78 -6.36 -8.01
CA GLU A 579 -31.53 -5.34 -9.05
C GLU A 579 -32.58 -5.35 -10.16
N LYS A 580 -33.18 -6.50 -10.45
CA LYS A 580 -34.32 -6.66 -11.39
C LYS A 580 -35.65 -6.32 -10.76
N GLY A 581 -35.71 -6.04 -9.47
CA GLY A 581 -36.94 -5.75 -8.74
C GLY A 581 -37.85 -6.96 -8.51
N PHE A 582 -37.31 -8.19 -8.70
CA PHE A 582 -38.09 -9.41 -8.37
C PHE A 582 -38.27 -9.53 -6.86
N PHE A 583 -37.28 -9.13 -6.08
CA PHE A 583 -37.33 -9.06 -4.62
C PHE A 583 -36.74 -7.72 -4.15
N THR A 584 -37.14 -7.31 -2.94
CA THR A 584 -36.59 -6.11 -2.30
C THR A 584 -35.28 -6.43 -1.58
N GLN A 585 -34.50 -5.40 -1.32
CA GLN A 585 -33.25 -5.49 -0.52
C GLN A 585 -33.53 -6.12 0.86
N ASN A 586 -34.63 -5.74 1.52
CA ASN A 586 -35.00 -6.26 2.84
C ASN A 586 -35.36 -7.76 2.79
N GLU A 587 -35.99 -8.25 1.70
CA GLU A 587 -36.28 -9.69 1.53
C GLU A 587 -34.97 -10.48 1.35
N ALA A 588 -34.02 -9.95 0.58
CA ALA A 588 -32.70 -10.56 0.41
C ALA A 588 -31.93 -10.60 1.73
N GLU A 589 -31.96 -9.53 2.52
CA GLU A 589 -31.33 -9.47 3.84
C GLU A 589 -31.97 -10.46 4.80
N ASN A 590 -33.29 -10.56 4.83
CA ASN A 590 -34.02 -11.56 5.62
C ASN A 590 -33.69 -13.01 5.20
N PHE A 591 -33.48 -13.25 3.91
CA PHE A 591 -33.00 -14.54 3.42
C PHE A 591 -31.60 -14.84 3.95
N MET A 592 -30.67 -13.86 3.89
CA MET A 592 -29.33 -14.03 4.43
C MET A 592 -29.31 -14.33 5.94
N LEU A 593 -30.27 -13.85 6.71
CA LEU A 593 -30.41 -14.20 8.13
C LEU A 593 -30.80 -15.69 8.38
N THR A 594 -31.21 -16.43 7.34
CA THR A 594 -31.42 -17.87 7.42
C THR A 594 -30.16 -18.71 7.29
N VAL A 595 -29.06 -18.09 6.83
CA VAL A 595 -27.75 -18.74 6.57
C VAL A 595 -27.00 -18.93 7.90
N GLU A 596 -26.63 -20.16 8.19
CA GLU A 596 -25.85 -20.50 9.39
C GLU A 596 -24.39 -20.78 9.01
N THR A 597 -23.48 -19.89 9.39
CA THR A 597 -22.06 -20.01 9.07
C THR A 597 -21.24 -20.44 10.27
N VAL A 598 -20.02 -20.95 10.02
CA VAL A 598 -19.00 -21.22 11.07
C VAL A 598 -18.74 -19.98 11.93
N ALA A 599 -18.83 -18.80 11.36
CA ALA A 599 -18.61 -17.55 12.08
C ALA A 599 -19.72 -17.27 13.09
N SER A 600 -21.01 -17.57 12.75
CA SER A 600 -22.10 -17.46 13.71
C SER A 600 -21.98 -18.50 14.84
N ASP A 601 -21.50 -19.70 14.53
CA ASP A 601 -21.19 -20.73 15.54
C ASP A 601 -20.04 -20.29 16.45
N PHE A 602 -18.95 -19.78 15.88
CA PHE A 602 -17.82 -19.27 16.64
C PHE A 602 -18.23 -18.23 17.67
N GLN A 603 -19.06 -17.28 17.27
CA GLN A 603 -19.50 -16.23 18.17
C GLN A 603 -20.38 -16.76 19.30
N ARG A 604 -21.33 -17.67 18.98
CA ARG A 604 -22.15 -18.33 20.01
C ARG A 604 -21.28 -19.08 21.01
N ASP A 605 -20.31 -19.84 20.53
CA ASP A 605 -19.43 -20.66 21.33
C ASP A 605 -18.42 -19.81 22.12
N MET A 606 -17.91 -18.70 21.55
CA MET A 606 -17.08 -17.72 22.25
C MET A 606 -17.86 -17.07 23.41
N ASN A 607 -19.11 -16.67 23.17
CA ASN A 607 -19.96 -16.14 24.23
C ASN A 607 -20.24 -17.21 25.32
N ALA A 608 -20.44 -18.46 24.93
CA ALA A 608 -20.59 -19.57 25.90
C ALA A 608 -19.30 -19.79 26.71
N PHE A 609 -18.14 -19.70 26.06
CA PHE A 609 -16.83 -19.81 26.71
C PHE A 609 -16.57 -18.66 27.69
N LEU A 610 -16.73 -17.41 27.25
CA LEU A 610 -16.54 -16.22 28.12
C LEU A 610 -17.50 -16.22 29.32
N ASN A 611 -18.73 -16.74 29.15
CA ASN A 611 -19.70 -16.89 30.23
C ASN A 611 -19.55 -18.21 31.01
N LYS A 612 -18.45 -18.96 30.82
CA LYS A 612 -18.15 -20.24 31.53
C LYS A 612 -19.20 -21.34 31.31
N ARG A 613 -19.95 -21.28 30.21
CA ARG A 613 -20.91 -22.32 29.76
C ARG A 613 -20.27 -23.37 28.85
N MET A 614 -19.08 -23.06 28.30
CA MET A 614 -18.22 -23.94 27.52
C MET A 614 -16.83 -23.94 28.15
N SER A 615 -16.20 -25.11 28.23
CA SER A 615 -14.85 -25.22 28.76
C SER A 615 -13.79 -24.72 27.78
N ALA A 616 -12.59 -24.35 28.28
CA ALA A 616 -11.46 -23.97 27.43
C ALA A 616 -11.05 -25.10 26.48
N ASP A 617 -11.07 -26.34 26.97
CA ASP A 617 -10.73 -27.51 26.17
C ASP A 617 -11.70 -27.75 25.03
N GLU A 618 -13.00 -27.62 25.26
CA GLU A 618 -14.04 -27.72 24.21
C GLU A 618 -13.90 -26.61 23.17
N PHE A 619 -13.67 -25.40 23.64
CA PHE A 619 -13.46 -24.25 22.75
C PHE A 619 -12.19 -24.45 21.90
N ASN A 620 -11.07 -24.79 22.52
CA ASN A 620 -9.79 -25.01 21.86
C ASN A 620 -9.82 -26.20 20.89
N LEU A 621 -10.54 -27.28 21.23
CA LEU A 621 -10.71 -28.42 20.34
C LEU A 621 -11.37 -27.99 19.01
N LYS A 622 -12.32 -27.06 19.06
CA LYS A 622 -13.07 -26.60 17.89
C LYS A 622 -12.33 -25.46 17.15
N TYR A 623 -11.81 -24.48 17.86
CA TYR A 623 -11.31 -23.22 17.31
C TYR A 623 -9.83 -22.95 17.57
N GLY A 624 -9.16 -23.74 18.39
CA GLY A 624 -7.78 -23.50 18.81
C GLY A 624 -6.76 -23.42 17.66
N HIS A 625 -7.08 -24.00 16.50
CA HIS A 625 -6.23 -23.96 15.30
C HIS A 625 -6.24 -22.60 14.61
N LEU A 626 -7.22 -21.75 14.89
CA LEU A 626 -7.32 -20.42 14.25
C LEU A 626 -6.17 -19.51 14.70
N ARG A 627 -5.84 -18.55 13.86
CA ARG A 627 -4.84 -17.50 14.09
C ARG A 627 -5.16 -16.28 13.23
N SER A 628 -4.77 -15.08 13.65
CA SER A 628 -5.02 -13.84 12.93
C SER A 628 -4.22 -13.67 11.63
N GLY A 629 -3.22 -14.50 11.38
CA GLY A 629 -2.48 -14.57 10.12
C GLY A 629 -2.42 -16.01 9.63
N THR A 630 -3.39 -16.44 8.85
CA THR A 630 -3.63 -17.85 8.49
C THR A 630 -2.41 -18.56 7.90
N TYR A 631 -1.55 -17.84 7.16
CA TYR A 631 -0.32 -18.39 6.52
C TYR A 631 0.97 -17.97 7.26
N ASP A 632 0.86 -17.16 8.29
CA ASP A 632 2.03 -16.62 8.98
C ASP A 632 2.43 -17.49 10.16
N ILE A 633 3.64 -18.04 10.09
CA ILE A 633 4.21 -18.88 11.16
C ILE A 633 4.46 -18.10 12.45
N THR A 634 4.65 -16.78 12.38
CA THR A 634 4.93 -15.93 13.56
C THR A 634 3.68 -15.59 14.36
N THR A 635 2.48 -15.75 13.77
CA THR A 635 1.21 -15.48 14.44
C THR A 635 0.83 -16.63 15.38
N GLU A 636 0.43 -16.30 16.59
CA GLU A 636 0.00 -17.30 17.59
C GLU A 636 -1.37 -17.88 17.25
N ARG A 637 -1.57 -19.16 17.61
CA ARG A 637 -2.87 -19.84 17.53
C ARG A 637 -3.78 -19.40 18.67
N TYR A 638 -5.09 -19.56 18.49
CA TYR A 638 -6.08 -19.23 19.51
C TYR A 638 -5.91 -20.06 20.79
N ASP A 639 -5.47 -21.31 20.71
CA ASP A 639 -5.17 -22.15 21.89
C ASP A 639 -3.97 -21.66 22.74
N LYS A 640 -3.21 -20.68 22.23
CA LYS A 640 -2.13 -20.00 22.95
C LYS A 640 -2.53 -18.59 23.44
N MET A 641 -3.69 -18.09 23.03
CA MET A 641 -4.21 -16.77 23.41
C MET A 641 -5.04 -16.87 24.70
N ASP A 642 -4.89 -15.88 25.57
CA ASP A 642 -5.65 -15.80 26.83
C ASP A 642 -6.91 -14.95 26.63
N PHE A 643 -7.94 -15.53 26.01
CA PHE A 643 -9.22 -14.85 25.83
C PHE A 643 -9.98 -14.57 27.14
N ALA A 644 -9.61 -15.22 28.25
CA ALA A 644 -10.24 -14.95 29.55
C ALA A 644 -9.97 -13.54 30.09
N LYS A 645 -8.95 -12.85 29.55
CA LYS A 645 -8.69 -11.43 29.81
C LYS A 645 -9.55 -10.47 29.02
N SER A 646 -10.24 -10.96 27.97
CA SER A 646 -11.23 -10.16 27.27
C SER A 646 -12.44 -9.95 28.17
N ALA A 647 -12.95 -8.71 28.25
CA ALA A 647 -14.08 -8.41 29.11
C ALA A 647 -15.28 -9.27 28.73
N ALA A 648 -15.88 -9.94 29.71
CA ALA A 648 -17.08 -10.74 29.49
C ALA A 648 -18.20 -9.85 28.91
N VAL A 649 -18.62 -10.14 27.69
CA VAL A 649 -19.74 -9.46 27.06
C VAL A 649 -20.99 -9.76 27.86
N LYS A 650 -21.55 -8.76 28.54
CA LYS A 650 -22.88 -8.91 29.11
C LYS A 650 -23.85 -9.25 27.97
N GLU A 651 -24.60 -10.33 28.13
CA GLU A 651 -25.66 -10.68 27.21
C GLU A 651 -26.59 -9.47 27.00
N ASN A 652 -26.46 -8.81 25.87
CA ASN A 652 -27.64 -8.25 25.25
C ASN A 652 -28.22 -9.42 24.45
N ALA A 653 -29.25 -10.05 24.99
CA ALA A 653 -30.16 -10.86 24.21
C ALA A 653 -30.84 -9.91 23.20
N GLU A 654 -30.15 -9.49 22.16
CA GLU A 654 -30.83 -9.08 20.95
C GLU A 654 -31.45 -10.33 20.43
N GLU A 655 -32.79 -10.36 20.46
CA GLU A 655 -33.61 -11.41 19.86
C GLU A 655 -33.05 -11.65 18.45
N LYS A 656 -32.58 -12.88 18.20
CA LYS A 656 -32.16 -13.29 16.86
C LYS A 656 -33.32 -12.95 15.94
N LYS A 657 -33.18 -11.95 15.06
CA LYS A 657 -34.15 -11.72 14.01
C LYS A 657 -34.27 -13.02 13.24
N SER A 658 -35.40 -13.67 13.28
CA SER A 658 -35.64 -14.92 12.55
C SER A 658 -35.63 -14.57 11.06
N GLY A 659 -34.68 -15.13 10.32
CA GLY A 659 -34.64 -15.00 8.87
C GLY A 659 -35.87 -15.60 8.22
N LYS A 660 -36.23 -15.12 7.03
CA LYS A 660 -37.36 -15.62 6.26
C LYS A 660 -36.89 -16.00 4.86
N ALA A 661 -37.30 -17.18 4.40
CA ALA A 661 -37.11 -17.63 3.03
C ALA A 661 -37.78 -16.67 2.02
N LEU A 662 -37.27 -16.63 0.79
CA LEU A 662 -37.93 -15.93 -0.32
C LEU A 662 -39.26 -16.59 -0.65
N ASP A 663 -40.16 -15.82 -1.22
CA ASP A 663 -41.46 -16.34 -1.67
C ASP A 663 -41.28 -17.34 -2.82
N ASN A 664 -41.73 -18.60 -2.62
CA ASN A 664 -41.52 -19.69 -3.57
C ASN A 664 -42.29 -19.50 -4.88
N ASP A 665 -43.53 -19.02 -4.85
CA ASP A 665 -44.34 -18.87 -6.06
C ASP A 665 -43.77 -17.78 -6.96
N ARG A 666 -43.36 -16.69 -6.36
CA ARG A 666 -42.72 -15.57 -7.07
C ARG A 666 -41.33 -15.96 -7.64
N LEU A 667 -40.54 -16.68 -6.86
CA LEU A 667 -39.27 -17.20 -7.31
C LEU A 667 -39.40 -18.21 -8.44
N GLN A 668 -40.40 -19.14 -8.34
CA GLN A 668 -40.69 -20.13 -9.37
C GLN A 668 -41.03 -19.45 -10.70
N SER A 669 -41.87 -18.40 -10.65
CA SER A 669 -42.22 -17.62 -11.84
C SER A 669 -41.00 -17.02 -12.52
N VAL A 670 -40.01 -16.56 -11.75
CA VAL A 670 -38.74 -16.05 -12.28
C VAL A 670 -37.93 -17.17 -12.94
N LEU A 671 -37.76 -18.31 -12.25
CA LEU A 671 -37.00 -19.46 -12.75
C LEU A 671 -37.57 -20.03 -14.03
N ASP A 672 -38.93 -20.13 -14.12
CA ASP A 672 -39.63 -20.60 -15.31
C ASP A 672 -39.46 -19.63 -16.50
N GLY A 673 -39.45 -18.32 -16.22
CA GLY A 673 -39.21 -17.28 -17.22
C GLY A 673 -37.83 -17.34 -17.88
N TYR A 674 -36.85 -17.94 -17.20
CA TYR A 674 -35.51 -18.16 -17.72
C TYR A 674 -35.20 -19.62 -18.14
N ASP A 675 -36.18 -20.52 -18.07
CA ASP A 675 -36.04 -21.95 -18.37
C ASP A 675 -34.94 -22.64 -17.53
N PHE A 676 -34.82 -22.26 -16.27
CA PHE A 676 -33.75 -22.77 -15.40
C PHE A 676 -33.97 -24.24 -15.04
N GLY A 677 -35.21 -24.68 -14.99
CA GLY A 677 -35.59 -26.10 -14.80
C GLY A 677 -35.34 -26.62 -13.38
N LEU A 678 -35.30 -25.74 -12.37
CA LEU A 678 -35.21 -26.08 -10.96
C LEU A 678 -36.47 -25.62 -10.21
N SER A 679 -36.83 -26.31 -9.13
CA SER A 679 -37.82 -25.81 -8.20
C SER A 679 -37.31 -24.62 -7.40
N ALA A 680 -38.19 -23.71 -7.00
CA ALA A 680 -37.85 -22.58 -6.14
C ALA A 680 -37.23 -23.03 -4.80
N GLU A 681 -37.72 -24.17 -4.27
CA GLU A 681 -37.20 -24.75 -3.04
C GLU A 681 -35.74 -25.27 -3.20
N ASP A 682 -35.49 -26.03 -4.27
CA ASP A 682 -34.12 -26.50 -4.57
C ASP A 682 -33.16 -25.36 -4.82
N PHE A 683 -33.60 -24.31 -5.53
CA PHE A 683 -32.81 -23.14 -5.82
C PHE A 683 -32.44 -22.34 -4.56
N GLN A 684 -33.43 -22.14 -3.65
CA GLN A 684 -33.16 -21.48 -2.36
C GLN A 684 -32.22 -22.33 -1.49
N SER A 685 -32.47 -23.67 -1.48
CA SER A 685 -31.61 -24.61 -0.77
C SER A 685 -30.19 -24.60 -1.28
N PHE A 686 -29.98 -24.52 -2.61
CA PHE A 686 -28.68 -24.33 -3.22
C PHE A 686 -28.01 -23.02 -2.73
N MET A 687 -28.69 -21.87 -2.85
CA MET A 687 -28.11 -20.59 -2.47
C MET A 687 -27.70 -20.58 -0.99
N LYS A 688 -28.60 -21.00 -0.10
CA LYS A 688 -28.33 -21.09 1.34
C LYS A 688 -27.12 -21.97 1.64
N THR A 689 -27.14 -23.21 1.14
CA THR A 689 -26.09 -24.19 1.40
C THR A 689 -24.75 -23.75 0.79
N ALA A 690 -24.75 -23.10 -0.37
CA ALA A 690 -23.52 -22.60 -0.98
C ALA A 690 -22.82 -21.55 -0.10
N PHE A 691 -23.57 -20.63 0.52
CA PHE A 691 -22.99 -19.66 1.47
C PHE A 691 -22.43 -20.35 2.72
N GLU A 692 -23.19 -21.29 3.31
CA GLU A 692 -22.76 -22.05 4.50
C GLU A 692 -21.50 -22.88 4.21
N MET A 693 -21.47 -23.57 3.08
CA MET A 693 -20.37 -24.48 2.74
C MET A 693 -19.08 -23.78 2.36
N ARG A 694 -19.12 -22.60 1.76
CA ARG A 694 -17.93 -21.79 1.54
C ARG A 694 -17.15 -21.60 2.85
N GLU A 695 -17.82 -21.17 3.91
CA GLU A 695 -17.18 -20.91 5.19
C GLU A 695 -16.75 -22.22 5.90
N TRP A 696 -17.55 -23.26 5.78
CA TRP A 696 -17.21 -24.56 6.36
C TRP A 696 -15.97 -25.19 5.71
N PHE A 697 -15.86 -25.16 4.36
CA PHE A 697 -14.69 -25.68 3.65
C PHE A 697 -13.43 -24.87 3.97
N LYS A 698 -13.57 -23.57 4.08
CA LYS A 698 -12.47 -22.71 4.52
C LYS A 698 -11.99 -23.07 5.92
N PHE A 699 -12.92 -23.28 6.83
CA PHE A 699 -12.61 -23.62 8.21
C PHE A 699 -11.87 -24.98 8.33
N GLU A 700 -12.36 -26.01 7.64
CA GLU A 700 -11.69 -27.33 7.65
C GLU A 700 -10.30 -27.28 6.95
N PHE A 701 -10.20 -26.53 5.83
CA PHE A 701 -8.92 -26.26 5.19
C PHE A 701 -7.91 -25.64 6.15
N THR A 702 -8.32 -24.65 6.95
CA THR A 702 -7.42 -23.96 7.88
C THR A 702 -6.92 -24.86 9.01
N LYS A 703 -7.64 -25.91 9.38
CA LYS A 703 -7.16 -26.91 10.36
C LYS A 703 -5.92 -27.63 9.85
N ILE A 704 -5.96 -28.08 8.59
CA ILE A 704 -4.84 -28.81 7.97
C ILE A 704 -3.63 -27.88 7.80
N LEU A 705 -3.87 -26.66 7.32
CA LEU A 705 -2.82 -25.65 7.13
C LEU A 705 -2.18 -25.26 8.48
N SER A 706 -2.98 -25.04 9.50
CA SER A 706 -2.48 -24.68 10.83
C SER A 706 -1.56 -25.75 11.41
N LEU A 707 -1.90 -27.04 11.28
CA LEU A 707 -1.03 -28.12 11.70
C LEU A 707 0.27 -28.16 10.89
N ALA A 708 0.22 -27.95 9.57
CA ALA A 708 1.43 -27.89 8.74
C ALA A 708 2.38 -26.77 9.21
N ILE A 709 1.83 -25.61 9.58
CA ILE A 709 2.62 -24.49 10.12
C ILE A 709 3.20 -24.83 11.49
N GLU A 710 2.47 -25.53 12.37
CA GLU A 710 3.02 -25.98 13.66
C GLU A 710 4.13 -27.02 13.47
N CYS A 711 3.98 -27.95 12.52
CA CYS A 711 5.07 -28.87 12.18
C CYS A 711 6.31 -28.13 11.66
N LEU A 712 6.14 -27.06 10.85
CA LEU A 712 7.23 -26.20 10.39
C LEU A 712 7.90 -25.46 11.56
N ALA A 713 7.12 -24.99 12.52
CA ALA A 713 7.66 -24.34 13.71
C ALA A 713 8.44 -25.32 14.60
N ALA A 714 7.90 -26.51 14.82
CA ALA A 714 8.56 -27.58 15.59
C ALA A 714 9.84 -28.06 14.90
N LEU A 715 9.86 -28.14 13.58
CA LEU A 715 11.06 -28.44 12.80
C LEU A 715 12.14 -27.38 13.02
N GLY A 716 11.76 -26.09 12.96
CA GLY A 716 12.67 -24.98 13.24
C GLY A 716 13.25 -25.06 14.65
N GLU A 717 12.40 -25.28 15.66
CA GLU A 717 12.82 -25.38 17.05
C GLU A 717 13.82 -26.52 17.29
N LYS A 718 13.56 -27.70 16.69
CA LYS A 718 14.50 -28.84 16.78
C LYS A 718 15.87 -28.55 16.15
N LEU A 719 15.91 -27.73 15.11
CA LEU A 719 17.13 -27.33 14.41
C LEU A 719 17.75 -26.05 14.99
N GLY A 720 17.18 -25.46 16.06
CA GLY A 720 17.68 -24.28 16.75
C GLY A 720 17.28 -22.93 16.10
N PHE A 721 16.16 -22.89 15.42
CA PHE A 721 15.61 -21.68 14.77
C PHE A 721 14.29 -21.26 15.37
N THR A 722 14.09 -19.94 15.43
CA THR A 722 12.82 -19.33 15.87
C THR A 722 11.79 -19.36 14.74
N ARG A 723 10.51 -19.14 15.07
CA ARG A 723 9.44 -18.93 14.07
C ARG A 723 9.77 -17.77 13.14
N GLU A 724 10.37 -16.70 13.66
CA GLU A 724 10.82 -15.55 12.88
C GLU A 724 11.90 -15.91 11.85
N ASP A 725 12.85 -16.79 12.22
CA ASP A 725 13.88 -17.29 11.30
C ASP A 725 13.25 -18.12 10.18
N MET A 726 12.34 -19.02 10.54
CA MET A 726 11.64 -19.89 9.60
C MET A 726 10.75 -19.11 8.62
N ALA A 727 10.26 -17.97 9.01
CA ALA A 727 9.41 -17.13 8.16
C ALA A 727 10.10 -16.65 6.87
N TYR A 728 11.43 -16.57 6.84
CA TYR A 728 12.20 -16.19 5.66
C TYR A 728 12.46 -17.34 4.67
N LEU A 729 12.11 -18.58 5.02
CA LEU A 729 12.30 -19.73 4.15
C LEU A 729 11.22 -19.82 3.06
N ASP A 730 11.45 -20.66 2.07
CA ASP A 730 10.46 -21.10 1.08
C ASP A 730 10.01 -22.52 1.44
N VAL A 731 8.75 -22.85 1.23
CA VAL A 731 8.22 -24.19 1.51
C VAL A 731 9.01 -25.30 0.77
N ARG A 732 9.62 -25.01 -0.37
CA ARG A 732 10.45 -25.93 -1.14
C ARG A 732 11.78 -26.25 -0.46
N ASP A 733 12.31 -25.35 0.38
CA ASP A 733 13.54 -25.60 1.13
C ASP A 733 13.34 -26.72 2.15
N ILE A 734 12.12 -26.81 2.71
CA ILE A 734 11.76 -27.87 3.64
C ILE A 734 11.86 -29.25 2.96
N ALA A 735 11.43 -29.34 1.70
CA ALA A 735 11.61 -30.56 0.93
C ALA A 735 13.10 -30.88 0.69
N ALA A 736 13.93 -29.85 0.51
CA ALA A 736 15.37 -30.01 0.29
C ALA A 736 16.11 -30.53 1.54
N LEU A 737 15.59 -30.29 2.75
CA LEU A 737 16.21 -30.77 4.01
C LEU A 737 16.36 -32.29 4.05
N SER A 738 15.54 -33.04 3.31
CA SER A 738 15.66 -34.51 3.25
C SER A 738 16.90 -35.00 2.49
N PHE A 739 17.62 -34.15 1.77
CA PHE A 739 18.87 -34.49 1.09
C PHE A 739 20.11 -34.37 1.99
N TYR A 740 19.97 -33.81 3.19
CA TYR A 740 21.06 -33.67 4.16
C TYR A 740 21.04 -34.83 5.16
N GLU A 741 22.21 -35.35 5.47
CA GLU A 741 22.35 -36.58 6.30
C GLU A 741 22.15 -36.31 7.79
N ASN A 742 22.45 -35.10 8.26
CA ASN A 742 22.41 -34.80 9.69
C ASN A 742 21.85 -33.38 9.98
N ASP A 743 21.46 -33.17 11.22
CA ASP A 743 20.79 -31.92 11.63
C ASP A 743 21.73 -30.70 11.60
N ARG A 744 23.02 -30.89 11.70
CA ARG A 744 24.00 -29.80 11.59
C ARG A 744 24.01 -29.24 10.17
N GLU A 745 24.08 -30.12 9.18
CA GLU A 745 24.04 -29.69 7.75
C GLU A 745 22.71 -29.01 7.41
N ARG A 746 21.59 -29.56 7.92
CA ARG A 746 20.25 -28.96 7.80
C ARG A 746 20.21 -27.55 8.40
N ALA A 747 20.78 -27.40 9.59
CA ALA A 747 20.83 -26.11 10.27
C ALA A 747 21.72 -25.09 9.53
N ASP A 748 22.87 -25.51 9.01
CA ASP A 748 23.76 -24.64 8.21
C ASP A 748 23.11 -24.20 6.90
N PHE A 749 22.39 -25.07 6.23
CA PHE A 749 21.58 -24.75 5.05
C PHE A 749 20.50 -23.70 5.36
N ILE A 750 19.70 -23.93 6.42
CA ILE A 750 18.65 -22.98 6.85
C ILE A 750 19.27 -21.63 7.19
N ARG A 751 20.37 -21.60 7.93
CA ARG A 751 21.05 -20.34 8.34
C ARG A 751 21.47 -19.53 7.13
N THR A 752 22.10 -20.19 6.15
CA THR A 752 22.55 -19.53 4.91
C THR A 752 21.40 -18.92 4.12
N LEU A 753 20.30 -19.66 3.95
CA LEU A 753 19.11 -19.16 3.25
C LEU A 753 18.43 -18.03 4.00
N ARG A 754 18.22 -18.17 5.31
CA ARG A 754 17.61 -17.15 6.16
C ARG A 754 18.35 -15.82 6.05
N ASP A 755 19.66 -15.82 6.23
CA ASP A 755 20.48 -14.61 6.26
C ASP A 755 20.45 -13.89 4.90
N SER A 756 20.62 -14.64 3.81
CA SER A 756 20.55 -14.12 2.46
C SER A 756 19.16 -13.52 2.16
N ARG A 757 18.09 -14.26 2.48
CA ARG A 757 16.71 -13.81 2.16
C ARG A 757 16.23 -12.70 3.06
N LYS A 758 16.64 -12.66 4.32
CA LYS A 758 16.35 -11.54 5.23
C LYS A 758 16.93 -10.25 4.68
N ALA A 759 18.20 -10.26 4.25
CA ALA A 759 18.84 -9.10 3.64
C ALA A 759 18.14 -8.66 2.34
N ALA A 760 17.74 -9.61 1.49
CA ALA A 760 16.99 -9.33 0.28
C ALA A 760 15.59 -8.74 0.58
N PHE A 761 14.90 -9.29 1.56
CA PHE A 761 13.59 -8.82 2.02
C PHE A 761 13.64 -7.38 2.53
N GLU A 762 14.65 -7.06 3.36
CA GLU A 762 14.85 -5.71 3.88
C GLU A 762 15.07 -4.69 2.75
N LYS A 763 15.87 -5.02 1.74
CA LYS A 763 16.09 -4.18 0.55
C LYS A 763 14.81 -4.00 -0.26
N ALA A 764 14.11 -5.09 -0.55
CA ALA A 764 12.87 -5.05 -1.33
C ALA A 764 11.72 -4.31 -0.60
N SER A 765 11.73 -4.25 0.74
CA SER A 765 10.78 -3.48 1.55
C SER A 765 10.90 -1.96 1.39
N LEU A 766 11.93 -1.51 0.70
CA LEU A 766 12.11 -0.09 0.36
C LEU A 766 11.32 0.31 -0.89
N PHE A 767 10.97 -0.63 -1.77
CA PHE A 767 10.23 -0.30 -2.98
C PHE A 767 8.79 0.09 -2.65
N VAL A 768 8.30 1.12 -3.33
CA VAL A 768 6.88 1.42 -3.41
C VAL A 768 6.37 0.74 -4.68
N LEU A 769 5.32 -0.04 -4.56
CA LEU A 769 4.80 -0.84 -5.66
C LEU A 769 3.31 -0.54 -5.84
N PRO A 770 2.83 -0.40 -7.10
CA PRO A 770 1.43 -0.09 -7.36
C PRO A 770 0.52 -1.27 -7.02
N ASP A 771 -0.78 -1.02 -6.97
CA ASP A 771 -1.78 -2.09 -6.77
C ASP A 771 -2.01 -2.88 -8.07
N VAL A 772 -1.87 -2.21 -9.21
CA VAL A 772 -1.95 -2.82 -10.54
C VAL A 772 -0.70 -2.46 -11.36
N ILE A 773 -0.06 -3.48 -11.95
CA ILE A 773 1.07 -3.30 -12.87
C ILE A 773 0.57 -3.56 -14.29
N LEU A 774 0.51 -2.51 -15.12
CA LEU A 774 0.10 -2.59 -16.53
C LEU A 774 1.29 -2.88 -17.46
N ASN A 775 2.43 -2.31 -17.12
CA ASN A 775 3.69 -2.38 -17.85
C ASN A 775 4.85 -2.01 -16.92
N ALA A 776 6.09 -2.07 -17.40
CA ALA A 776 7.28 -1.77 -16.59
C ALA A 776 7.30 -0.32 -16.05
N ASP A 777 6.75 0.64 -16.79
CA ASP A 777 6.69 2.05 -16.35
C ASP A 777 5.80 2.23 -15.11
N SER A 778 4.88 1.29 -14.84
CA SER A 778 4.07 1.27 -13.60
C SER A 778 4.91 1.14 -12.32
N LEU A 779 6.15 0.65 -12.42
CA LEU A 779 7.07 0.54 -11.29
C LEU A 779 7.83 1.86 -11.02
N ASP A 780 7.84 2.77 -11.98
CA ASP A 780 8.40 4.13 -11.82
C ASP A 780 7.35 5.17 -11.46
N VAL A 781 6.12 4.98 -11.92
CA VAL A 781 5.03 5.95 -11.78
C VAL A 781 3.86 5.27 -11.08
N ILE A 782 3.76 5.51 -9.78
CA ILE A 782 2.83 4.81 -8.91
C ILE A 782 1.72 5.77 -8.50
N ARG A 783 0.53 5.55 -9.04
CA ARG A 783 -0.66 6.27 -8.64
C ARG A 783 -1.32 5.54 -7.47
N ILE A 784 -1.28 6.15 -6.31
CA ILE A 784 -2.03 5.70 -5.15
C ILE A 784 -3.34 6.49 -5.17
N ALA A 785 -4.35 5.92 -5.81
CA ALA A 785 -5.69 6.46 -5.71
C ALA A 785 -6.13 6.37 -4.24
N SER A 786 -6.85 7.37 -3.74
CA SER A 786 -7.59 7.17 -2.51
C SER A 786 -8.62 6.08 -2.80
N MET A 787 -8.35 4.86 -2.37
CA MET A 787 -9.38 3.83 -2.37
C MET A 787 -10.54 4.41 -1.55
N ARG A 788 -11.74 4.43 -2.12
CA ARG A 788 -12.91 4.72 -1.32
C ARG A 788 -13.14 3.50 -0.45
N PRO A 789 -13.07 3.61 0.87
CA PRO A 789 -13.38 2.50 1.75
C PRO A 789 -14.76 1.96 1.43
N ASN A 790 -14.94 0.66 1.57
CA ASN A 790 -16.26 0.08 1.57
C ASN A 790 -16.87 0.36 2.94
N PHE A 791 -17.71 1.38 3.01
CA PHE A 791 -18.41 1.73 4.24
C PHE A 791 -19.54 0.74 4.50
N ILE A 792 -19.52 0.15 5.68
CA ILE A 792 -20.52 -0.82 6.11
C ILE A 792 -21.41 -0.14 7.16
N THR A 793 -22.70 -0.23 6.97
CA THR A 793 -23.77 0.48 7.69
C THR A 793 -23.88 1.97 7.32
N GLU A 794 -24.92 2.64 7.81
CA GLU A 794 -25.13 4.09 7.69
C GLU A 794 -24.99 4.79 9.04
N LYS A 795 -24.12 4.26 9.91
CA LYS A 795 -23.92 4.79 11.26
C LYS A 795 -22.65 5.65 11.35
N GLU A 796 -22.65 6.55 12.32
CA GLU A 796 -21.49 7.35 12.72
C GLU A 796 -21.02 6.92 14.11
N THR A 797 -19.71 6.90 14.33
CA THR A 797 -19.10 6.69 15.63
C THR A 797 -17.80 7.46 15.75
N ASN A 798 -17.41 7.76 17.00
CA ASN A 798 -16.09 8.28 17.32
C ASN A 798 -15.52 7.54 18.54
N GLY A 799 -14.21 7.48 18.63
CA GLY A 799 -13.56 6.82 19.76
C GLY A 799 -12.06 6.69 19.64
N GLU A 800 -11.50 6.18 20.72
CA GLU A 800 -10.09 5.81 20.79
C GLU A 800 -9.75 4.78 19.71
N VAL A 801 -8.57 4.93 19.11
CA VAL A 801 -8.09 4.04 18.03
C VAL A 801 -7.08 3.05 18.59
N VAL A 802 -7.24 1.77 18.25
CA VAL A 802 -6.29 0.72 18.60
C VAL A 802 -5.88 -0.06 17.35
N PHE A 803 -4.56 -0.28 17.19
CA PHE A 803 -3.97 -1.07 16.10
C PHE A 803 -3.53 -2.42 16.63
N LEU A 804 -4.21 -3.49 16.23
CA LEU A 804 -3.96 -4.83 16.79
C LEU A 804 -2.64 -5.46 16.38
N GLU A 805 -2.03 -5.01 15.29
CA GLU A 805 -0.74 -5.56 14.82
C GLU A 805 0.46 -5.00 15.56
N ASP A 806 0.33 -3.77 16.07
CA ASP A 806 1.38 -3.08 16.81
C ASP A 806 1.28 -3.32 18.33
N GLU A 807 0.07 -3.62 18.81
CA GLU A 807 -0.20 -3.82 20.23
C GLU A 807 -0.72 -5.24 20.47
N LYS A 808 -0.04 -6.01 21.31
CA LYS A 808 -0.52 -7.31 21.80
C LYS A 808 -1.62 -7.13 22.88
N THR A 809 -2.53 -6.21 22.65
CA THR A 809 -3.61 -5.92 23.59
C THR A 809 -4.89 -6.62 23.19
N LEU A 810 -5.58 -7.20 24.16
CA LEU A 810 -6.93 -7.71 24.01
C LEU A 810 -7.97 -6.72 24.57
N ASP A 811 -7.55 -5.56 25.10
CA ASP A 811 -8.43 -4.50 25.58
C ASP A 811 -8.85 -3.60 24.42
N ILE A 812 -9.94 -3.98 23.76
CA ILE A 812 -10.50 -3.30 22.60
C ILE A 812 -11.92 -2.76 22.83
N ASP A 813 -12.46 -2.94 24.02
CA ASP A 813 -13.83 -2.51 24.35
C ASP A 813 -14.00 -0.99 24.22
N ASN A 814 -15.10 -0.57 23.61
CA ASN A 814 -15.45 0.81 23.31
C ASN A 814 -14.42 1.57 22.46
N LYS A 815 -13.56 0.85 21.71
CA LYS A 815 -12.57 1.45 20.81
C LYS A 815 -12.93 1.23 19.35
N ILE A 816 -12.32 2.02 18.47
CA ILE A 816 -12.31 1.78 17.03
C ILE A 816 -11.07 0.95 16.72
N VAL A 817 -11.30 -0.25 16.23
CA VAL A 817 -10.25 -1.24 15.99
C VAL A 817 -9.71 -1.10 14.58
N CYS A 818 -8.40 -0.99 14.44
CA CYS A 818 -7.69 -0.94 13.16
C CYS A 818 -6.91 -2.25 12.97
N VAL A 819 -7.15 -2.92 11.82
CA VAL A 819 -6.41 -4.12 11.39
C VAL A 819 -5.93 -3.95 9.95
N THR A 820 -4.77 -4.50 9.63
CA THR A 820 -4.24 -4.39 8.26
C THR A 820 -5.06 -5.21 7.27
N ARG A 821 -5.63 -6.33 7.71
CA ARG A 821 -6.31 -7.29 6.83
C ARG A 821 -7.71 -7.62 7.35
N ALA A 822 -8.63 -7.80 6.42
CA ALA A 822 -9.96 -8.31 6.74
C ALA A 822 -9.96 -9.85 6.90
N ASP A 823 -9.02 -10.39 7.66
CA ASP A 823 -8.80 -11.83 7.87
C ASP A 823 -9.82 -12.38 8.87
N PRO A 824 -10.47 -13.55 8.61
CA PRO A 824 -11.34 -14.22 9.55
C PRO A 824 -10.71 -14.56 10.91
N GLY A 825 -9.39 -14.65 10.97
CA GLY A 825 -8.65 -14.81 12.20
C GLY A 825 -8.81 -13.68 13.22
N PHE A 826 -9.46 -12.58 12.85
CA PHE A 826 -9.85 -11.51 13.75
C PHE A 826 -11.31 -11.60 14.23
N ASP A 827 -12.02 -12.70 13.99
CA ASP A 827 -13.44 -12.86 14.37
C ASP A 827 -13.69 -12.67 15.87
N TRP A 828 -12.69 -12.92 16.70
CA TRP A 828 -12.75 -12.66 18.14
C TRP A 828 -13.03 -11.19 18.50
N ILE A 829 -12.71 -10.23 17.59
CA ILE A 829 -13.01 -8.80 17.77
C ILE A 829 -14.51 -8.58 17.98
N PHE A 830 -15.34 -9.30 17.25
CA PHE A 830 -16.80 -9.17 17.34
C PHE A 830 -17.40 -9.72 18.63
N SER A 831 -16.61 -10.45 19.43
CA SER A 831 -16.99 -10.86 20.77
C SER A 831 -16.82 -9.74 21.82
N ASN A 832 -16.24 -8.61 21.44
CA ASN A 832 -16.03 -7.41 22.24
C ASN A 832 -16.99 -6.29 21.80
N LYS A 833 -17.22 -5.31 22.66
CA LYS A 833 -18.06 -4.14 22.34
C LYS A 833 -17.25 -3.08 21.63
N ILE A 834 -16.72 -3.36 20.46
CA ILE A 834 -16.01 -2.35 19.69
C ILE A 834 -16.97 -1.30 19.14
N LYS A 835 -16.51 -0.07 19.00
CA LYS A 835 -17.30 1.04 18.42
C LYS A 835 -17.32 1.02 16.91
N GLY A 836 -16.26 0.55 16.28
CA GLY A 836 -16.13 0.48 14.83
C GLY A 836 -14.90 -0.32 14.40
N LEU A 837 -14.86 -0.66 13.12
CA LEU A 837 -13.75 -1.40 12.51
C LEU A 837 -13.19 -0.64 11.31
N ILE A 838 -11.88 -0.54 11.22
CA ILE A 838 -11.19 0.03 10.08
C ILE A 838 -10.17 -1.00 9.58
N THR A 839 -10.24 -1.37 8.29
CA THR A 839 -9.24 -2.26 7.70
C THR A 839 -8.49 -1.56 6.59
N LYS A 840 -7.18 -1.83 6.48
CA LYS A 840 -6.35 -1.31 5.40
C LYS A 840 -6.67 -2.00 4.08
N TYR A 841 -6.75 -3.33 4.10
CA TYR A 841 -7.09 -4.18 2.96
C TYR A 841 -8.37 -4.96 3.22
N GLY A 842 -9.15 -5.19 2.18
CA GLY A 842 -10.39 -5.95 2.24
C GLY A 842 -11.42 -5.40 1.28
N GLY A 843 -12.18 -6.28 0.65
CA GLY A 843 -13.27 -5.92 -0.26
C GLY A 843 -14.63 -5.87 0.44
N VAL A 844 -15.65 -5.35 -0.25
CA VAL A 844 -17.06 -5.34 0.18
C VAL A 844 -17.61 -6.74 0.47
N ALA A 845 -17.01 -7.76 -0.11
CA ALA A 845 -17.37 -9.17 0.08
C ALA A 845 -16.42 -9.90 1.05
N SER A 846 -15.51 -9.17 1.72
CA SER A 846 -14.63 -9.77 2.72
C SER A 846 -15.42 -10.30 3.91
N HIS A 847 -14.85 -11.27 4.60
CA HIS A 847 -15.46 -11.86 5.79
C HIS A 847 -15.80 -10.78 6.84
N MET A 848 -14.85 -9.89 7.12
CA MET A 848 -15.05 -8.82 8.10
C MET A 848 -16.13 -7.80 7.69
N ALA A 849 -16.26 -7.51 6.38
CA ALA A 849 -17.32 -6.63 5.87
C ALA A 849 -18.71 -7.25 6.12
N ILE A 850 -18.85 -8.53 5.85
CA ILE A 850 -20.09 -9.27 6.09
C ILE A 850 -20.42 -9.26 7.58
N ARG A 851 -19.43 -9.53 8.44
CA ARG A 851 -19.60 -9.52 9.89
C ARG A 851 -20.03 -8.16 10.43
N CYS A 852 -19.39 -7.08 9.95
CA CYS A 852 -19.79 -5.73 10.36
C CYS A 852 -21.24 -5.41 9.96
N ALA A 853 -21.68 -5.88 8.79
CA ALA A 853 -23.07 -5.73 8.36
C ALA A 853 -24.04 -6.52 9.25
N GLU A 854 -23.72 -7.78 9.59
CA GLU A 854 -24.50 -8.64 10.48
C GLU A 854 -24.70 -8.02 11.87
N PHE A 855 -23.64 -7.41 12.43
CA PHE A 855 -23.70 -6.75 13.74
C PHE A 855 -24.19 -5.31 13.70
N GLY A 856 -24.46 -4.77 12.53
CA GLY A 856 -24.75 -3.35 12.37
C GLY A 856 -23.63 -2.46 12.91
N LEU A 857 -22.39 -2.93 12.85
CA LEU A 857 -21.20 -2.24 13.31
C LEU A 857 -20.70 -1.27 12.23
N PRO A 858 -20.48 0.02 12.53
CA PRO A 858 -19.87 0.92 11.56
C PRO A 858 -18.47 0.45 11.20
N ALA A 859 -18.18 0.32 9.91
CA ALA A 859 -16.88 -0.09 9.46
C ALA A 859 -16.47 0.57 8.14
N ALA A 860 -15.16 0.79 8.01
CA ALA A 860 -14.51 1.23 6.78
C ALA A 860 -13.53 0.14 6.34
N ILE A 861 -13.94 -0.66 5.36
CA ILE A 861 -13.20 -1.84 4.90
C ILE A 861 -12.40 -1.49 3.64
N GLY A 862 -11.09 -1.80 3.65
CA GLY A 862 -10.21 -1.51 2.51
C GLY A 862 -9.92 -0.02 2.37
N CYS A 863 -9.54 0.64 3.45
CA CYS A 863 -9.23 2.08 3.45
C CYS A 863 -7.99 2.44 2.61
N GLY A 864 -7.19 1.46 2.26
CA GLY A 864 -5.91 1.67 1.59
C GLY A 864 -4.84 2.30 2.49
N GLU A 865 -3.65 2.42 1.93
CA GLU A 865 -2.45 2.91 2.63
C GLU A 865 -2.65 4.30 3.24
N ARG A 866 -3.27 5.21 2.49
CA ARG A 866 -3.34 6.63 2.87
C ARG A 866 -4.18 6.86 4.12
N ILE A 867 -5.44 6.40 4.10
CA ILE A 867 -6.38 6.61 5.21
C ILE A 867 -5.86 5.85 6.44
N TYR A 868 -5.47 4.59 6.26
CA TYR A 868 -4.98 3.76 7.35
C TYR A 868 -3.74 4.37 8.02
N SER A 869 -2.75 4.81 7.23
CA SER A 869 -1.52 5.41 7.76
C SER A 869 -1.74 6.78 8.42
N SER A 870 -2.76 7.54 8.01
CA SER A 870 -3.10 8.83 8.65
C SER A 870 -3.61 8.66 10.09
N LEU A 871 -4.11 7.47 10.43
CA LEU A 871 -4.59 7.14 11.76
C LEU A 871 -3.48 6.64 12.70
N ILE A 872 -2.31 6.25 12.16
CA ILE A 872 -1.19 5.78 12.99
C ILE A 872 -0.76 6.89 13.95
N GLY A 873 -0.75 6.57 15.25
CA GLY A 873 -0.47 7.53 16.32
C GLY A 873 -1.60 8.51 16.64
N ALA A 874 -2.78 8.35 16.02
CA ALA A 874 -3.98 9.05 16.45
C ALA A 874 -4.48 8.48 17.78
N LYS A 875 -4.92 9.34 18.71
CA LYS A 875 -5.59 8.90 19.94
C LYS A 875 -7.04 8.52 19.68
N SER A 876 -7.71 9.28 18.83
CA SER A 876 -9.11 9.05 18.46
C SER A 876 -9.36 9.35 16.98
N CYS A 877 -10.44 8.77 16.43
CA CYS A 877 -10.91 9.07 15.09
C CYS A 877 -12.44 9.14 15.02
N ILE A 878 -12.92 9.79 13.96
CA ILE A 878 -14.33 9.80 13.55
C ILE A 878 -14.49 8.84 12.37
N LEU A 879 -15.42 7.91 12.50
CA LEU A 879 -15.85 6.97 11.47
C LEU A 879 -17.32 7.24 11.15
N ASP A 880 -17.58 7.97 10.08
CA ASP A 880 -18.92 8.30 9.59
C ASP A 880 -19.18 7.53 8.30
N CYS A 881 -19.82 6.37 8.44
CA CYS A 881 -20.14 5.50 7.31
C CYS A 881 -21.24 6.07 6.41
N LYS A 882 -22.12 6.93 6.95
CA LYS A 882 -23.21 7.55 6.19
C LYS A 882 -22.68 8.55 5.17
N ASN A 883 -21.70 9.37 5.58
CA ASN A 883 -21.11 10.40 4.73
C ASN A 883 -19.77 9.96 4.09
N GLY A 884 -19.33 8.72 4.36
CA GLY A 884 -18.11 8.16 3.78
C GLY A 884 -16.84 8.83 4.32
N ILE A 885 -16.77 9.12 5.60
CA ILE A 885 -15.67 9.87 6.22
C ILE A 885 -14.96 9.00 7.26
N VAL A 886 -13.63 8.94 7.12
CA VAL A 886 -12.72 8.46 8.17
C VAL A 886 -11.68 9.55 8.39
N ARG A 887 -11.63 10.10 9.58
CA ARG A 887 -10.65 11.17 9.90
C ARG A 887 -10.15 11.10 11.34
N ARG A 888 -8.90 11.47 11.51
CA ARG A 888 -8.31 11.71 12.84
C ARG A 888 -9.06 12.83 13.55
N GLU A 889 -9.33 12.64 14.82
CA GLU A 889 -9.85 13.69 15.70
C GLU A 889 -8.64 14.44 16.30
N GLU A 890 -8.52 15.72 15.99
CA GLU A 890 -7.51 16.58 16.61
C GLU A 890 -8.07 17.07 17.95
N ILE A 891 -7.40 16.71 19.04
CA ILE A 891 -7.71 17.17 20.39
C ILE A 891 -6.97 18.49 20.65
#